data_b64dae9ebd8286622a3dc469f4251a23
#
_entry.id   b64dae9ebd8286622a3dc469f4251a23
#
_cell.length_a   1.000
_cell.length_b   1.000
_cell.length_c   1.000
_cell.angle_alpha   90.00
_cell.angle_beta   90.00
_cell.angle_gamma   90.00
#
_symmetry.space_group_name_H-M   'P 1'
#
loop_
_entity.id
_entity.type
_entity.pdbx_description
1 polymer ?
#
loop_
_entity_poly.entity_id
_entity_poly.type
_entity_poly.pdbx_seq_one_letter_code
_entity_poly.pdbx_strand_id
1 'polypeptide(L)'
;MKKVYPPEENVLDRSIRFLKGVGPKRAALLIKLGVKTIEDLLFLFPRRYEDRRHITPMSSIEPDTFATLLVRVVGVEKRATRKRNLELTIATITDGSQIAQALWFNRKRLENILLPGTVVALYGKARKSFGLLQVINPEFEIVEAEGSPEEAGKIVPVYPLTEGLNQRWLRLLVRQALMEYLPYVEEFMPPEILARNGLPSLKDALLGYHYPDDERCWKLCRKRLAFDELFLLQLGLAVKKTQLKNEAKAPRLSWHGPLQRDFIERCLNFELTGAQKKVLQEIADDVTKDVPMNRLLQGDVGSGKTIIAVAAMLASADAGFQSALMVPTEVLAKQHYSKISAWLDELNLKATLLTSSLTPQERQKAYDDIKMGKSNIVIGTHALIQEGVEFQRLGLVVIDEQHRFGVLQRLTLADKGKCPHVLVMTATPIPRTLALTVYGDLSISVIDELPPGRSPIKTQWIRKSRLHDLYQFIKDRLSLGEQAYWVCPLIDESESLDATSVLERYESLCEEFSGFKVGLLHGRLDVAGKYEAYEAFVRHEMDLLVATNVIEVGVDVPSASIIVIEDAYRFGLSQLHQLRGRVGRGSIKGFCFLLGEAPTPEAKRRFKVLCSTNDGFVIAEEDLKLRGPGAFCGVRQHGITDFKVADLVKDVELLQKARVEAQKLVSADPMLSKNPLLKRKLLTTLGEALSLALTA
;
A
#
# COMPACT_ATOMS: atom_id res chain seq x y z
N MET A 1 41.58 19.84 -24.44
CA MET A 1 42.27 18.86 -23.57
C MET A 1 41.22 17.95 -22.99
N LYS A 2 41.10 16.73 -23.52
CA LYS A 2 40.27 15.67 -22.93
C LYS A 2 40.94 15.23 -21.63
N LYS A 3 40.27 15.47 -20.46
CA LYS A 3 40.74 14.92 -19.19
C LYS A 3 40.64 13.39 -19.26
N VAL A 4 41.76 12.74 -19.28
CA VAL A 4 41.88 11.26 -19.14
C VAL A 4 41.67 10.99 -17.66
N TYR A 5 40.66 10.21 -17.34
CA TYR A 5 40.29 9.82 -15.97
C TYR A 5 40.80 8.39 -15.70
N PRO A 6 41.12 8.04 -14.45
CA PRO A 6 41.56 6.69 -14.12
C PRO A 6 40.42 5.67 -14.37
N PRO A 7 40.73 4.44 -14.77
CA PRO A 7 39.80 3.46 -15.33
C PRO A 7 38.86 2.76 -14.35
N GLU A 8 38.78 3.15 -13.05
CA GLU A 8 38.07 2.38 -12.02
C GLU A 8 36.88 3.08 -11.35
N GLU A 9 36.60 4.36 -11.60
CA GLU A 9 35.41 5.03 -11.07
C GLU A 9 34.40 5.30 -12.16
N ASN A 10 33.18 4.74 -11.99
CA ASN A 10 32.05 5.09 -12.86
C ASN A 10 31.81 6.60 -12.78
N VAL A 11 31.94 7.29 -13.91
CA VAL A 11 31.83 8.75 -14.00
C VAL A 11 30.49 9.26 -13.43
N LEU A 12 29.45 8.44 -13.46
CA LEU A 12 28.12 8.74 -12.97
C LEU A 12 28.02 8.75 -11.43
N ASP A 13 28.91 8.00 -10.75
CA ASP A 13 28.93 7.92 -9.27
C ASP A 13 29.61 9.16 -8.62
N ARG A 14 30.19 10.03 -9.46
CA ARG A 14 30.82 11.25 -8.97
C ARG A 14 29.84 12.17 -8.28
N SER A 15 30.35 12.84 -7.22
CA SER A 15 29.57 13.82 -6.50
C SER A 15 29.06 14.92 -7.42
N ILE A 16 27.81 15.32 -7.20
CA ILE A 16 27.14 16.42 -7.94
C ILE A 16 27.92 17.76 -7.91
N ARG A 17 28.84 17.93 -6.95
CA ARG A 17 29.72 19.09 -6.84
C ARG A 17 30.65 19.29 -8.04
N PHE A 18 30.95 18.23 -8.78
CA PHE A 18 31.80 18.27 -9.95
C PHE A 18 31.10 18.79 -11.21
N LEU A 19 29.76 18.95 -11.15
CA LEU A 19 29.01 19.49 -12.26
C LEU A 19 29.19 21.03 -12.32
N LYS A 20 29.47 21.56 -13.52
CA LYS A 20 29.68 22.99 -13.74
C LYS A 20 28.43 23.76 -13.30
N GLY A 21 28.62 24.79 -12.49
CA GLY A 21 27.54 25.62 -11.97
C GLY A 21 26.97 25.16 -10.61
N VAL A 22 27.48 24.07 -10.03
CA VAL A 22 27.09 23.56 -8.71
C VAL A 22 28.15 23.89 -7.68
N GLY A 23 27.97 25.03 -7.00
CA GLY A 23 28.82 25.41 -5.86
C GLY A 23 28.36 24.70 -4.55
N PRO A 24 29.14 24.82 -3.44
CA PRO A 24 28.85 24.11 -2.19
C PRO A 24 27.44 24.35 -1.64
N LYS A 25 26.93 25.59 -1.70
CA LYS A 25 25.59 25.93 -1.24
C LYS A 25 24.50 25.24 -2.06
N ARG A 26 24.63 25.20 -3.40
CA ARG A 26 23.68 24.54 -4.28
C ARG A 26 23.75 23.02 -4.16
N ALA A 27 24.96 22.46 -3.98
CA ALA A 27 25.13 21.03 -3.72
C ALA A 27 24.39 20.59 -2.44
N ALA A 28 24.48 21.39 -1.36
CA ALA A 28 23.76 21.11 -0.12
C ALA A 28 22.22 21.11 -0.31
N LEU A 29 21.70 21.99 -1.18
CA LEU A 29 20.27 22.02 -1.52
C LEU A 29 19.85 20.83 -2.40
N LEU A 30 20.69 20.39 -3.34
CA LEU A 30 20.46 19.20 -4.15
C LEU A 30 20.48 17.92 -3.29
N ILE A 31 21.38 17.83 -2.33
CA ILE A 31 21.45 16.72 -1.38
C ILE A 31 20.15 16.62 -0.55
N LYS A 32 19.52 17.74 -0.17
CA LYS A 32 18.20 17.74 0.47
C LYS A 32 17.08 17.16 -0.42
N LEU A 33 17.24 17.21 -1.76
CA LEU A 33 16.35 16.56 -2.73
C LEU A 33 16.73 15.09 -2.99
N GLY A 34 17.74 14.55 -2.30
CA GLY A 34 18.24 13.19 -2.51
C GLY A 34 19.26 13.05 -3.64
N VAL A 35 19.70 14.19 -4.25
CA VAL A 35 20.65 14.20 -5.38
C VAL A 35 22.06 14.36 -4.85
N LYS A 36 22.83 13.29 -4.77
CA LYS A 36 24.21 13.26 -4.28
C LYS A 36 25.22 13.11 -5.41
N THR A 37 24.87 12.33 -6.42
CA THR A 37 25.72 11.95 -7.56
C THR A 37 25.17 12.53 -8.88
N ILE A 38 25.95 12.38 -9.95
CA ILE A 38 25.50 12.74 -11.30
C ILE A 38 24.38 11.77 -11.74
N GLU A 39 24.48 10.47 -11.42
CA GLU A 39 23.42 9.51 -11.68
C GLU A 39 22.11 9.94 -11.02
N ASP A 40 22.13 10.33 -9.73
CA ASP A 40 20.94 10.80 -9.04
C ASP A 40 20.26 11.97 -9.77
N LEU A 41 21.04 12.87 -10.36
CA LEU A 41 20.50 14.00 -11.11
C LEU A 41 19.84 13.55 -12.42
N LEU A 42 20.42 12.59 -13.15
CA LEU A 42 19.84 12.03 -14.38
C LEU A 42 18.54 11.27 -14.07
N PHE A 43 18.39 10.73 -12.87
CA PHE A 43 17.19 10.05 -12.39
C PHE A 43 16.32 10.92 -11.46
N LEU A 44 16.53 12.25 -11.46
CA LEU A 44 15.62 13.21 -10.83
C LEU A 44 14.49 13.55 -11.79
N PHE A 45 13.40 12.81 -11.73
CA PHE A 45 12.30 12.94 -12.68
C PHE A 45 11.38 14.14 -12.42
N PRO A 46 10.80 14.75 -13.49
CA PRO A 46 9.78 15.76 -13.36
C PRO A 46 8.52 15.26 -12.66
N ARG A 47 7.92 16.10 -11.82
CA ARG A 47 6.61 15.80 -11.19
C ARG A 47 5.43 16.01 -12.14
N ARG A 48 5.57 16.95 -13.09
CA ARG A 48 4.58 17.30 -14.09
C ARG A 48 5.27 18.00 -15.26
N TYR A 49 4.50 18.20 -16.32
CA TYR A 49 4.95 18.94 -17.50
C TYR A 49 4.02 20.12 -17.76
N GLU A 50 4.57 21.17 -18.35
CA GLU A 50 3.85 22.33 -18.84
C GLU A 50 3.95 22.32 -20.35
N ASP A 51 2.79 22.23 -21.02
CA ASP A 51 2.73 22.28 -22.48
C ASP A 51 2.78 23.75 -22.90
N ARG A 52 3.93 24.17 -23.42
CA ARG A 52 4.15 25.55 -23.91
C ARG A 52 4.19 25.59 -25.42
N ARG A 53 3.75 24.53 -26.13
CA ARG A 53 3.78 24.45 -27.59
C ARG A 53 2.79 25.38 -28.26
N HIS A 54 1.69 25.70 -27.60
CA HIS A 54 0.66 26.59 -28.12
C HIS A 54 0.81 27.98 -27.56
N ILE A 55 1.28 28.92 -28.40
CA ILE A 55 1.23 30.33 -28.09
C ILE A 55 -0.21 30.81 -28.26
N THR A 56 -0.82 31.26 -27.17
CA THR A 56 -2.22 31.64 -27.12
C THR A 56 -2.32 33.15 -27.34
N PRO A 57 -3.08 33.63 -28.33
CA PRO A 57 -3.36 35.07 -28.46
C PRO A 57 -4.09 35.60 -27.21
N MET A 58 -3.76 36.78 -26.77
CA MET A 58 -4.38 37.40 -25.57
C MET A 58 -5.92 37.45 -25.67
N SER A 59 -6.45 37.63 -26.87
CA SER A 59 -7.89 37.72 -27.16
C SER A 59 -8.67 36.42 -26.89
N SER A 60 -7.99 35.28 -26.91
CA SER A 60 -8.60 33.95 -26.75
C SER A 60 -8.35 33.28 -25.40
N ILE A 61 -7.77 34.01 -24.43
CA ILE A 61 -7.43 33.47 -23.12
C ILE A 61 -8.68 33.41 -22.25
N GLU A 62 -8.94 32.21 -21.73
CA GLU A 62 -9.94 32.04 -20.67
C GLU A 62 -9.37 32.44 -19.30
N PRO A 63 -10.12 33.20 -18.48
CA PRO A 63 -9.70 33.56 -17.14
C PRO A 63 -9.41 32.29 -16.27
N ASP A 64 -8.42 32.44 -15.37
CA ASP A 64 -7.96 31.38 -14.44
C ASP A 64 -7.27 30.16 -15.10
N THR A 65 -6.91 30.25 -16.40
CA THR A 65 -6.12 29.23 -17.11
C THR A 65 -4.63 29.61 -17.20
N PHE A 66 -3.76 28.62 -17.39
CA PHE A 66 -2.36 28.82 -17.72
C PHE A 66 -2.20 28.98 -19.23
N ALA A 67 -1.47 30.00 -19.65
CA ALA A 67 -1.23 30.28 -21.07
C ALA A 67 0.23 30.63 -21.34
N THR A 68 0.69 30.31 -22.55
CA THR A 68 1.96 30.79 -23.11
C THR A 68 1.64 31.95 -24.04
N LEU A 69 2.21 33.11 -23.76
CA LEU A 69 2.01 34.35 -24.51
C LEU A 69 3.32 34.81 -25.14
N LEU A 70 3.29 35.21 -26.39
CA LEU A 70 4.37 35.94 -27.02
C LEU A 70 3.99 37.43 -27.08
N VAL A 71 4.70 38.26 -26.33
CA VAL A 71 4.29 39.65 -26.09
C VAL A 71 5.45 40.61 -26.16
N ARG A 72 5.17 41.85 -26.47
CA ARG A 72 6.11 42.95 -26.39
C ARG A 72 5.89 43.78 -25.12
N VAL A 73 6.97 44.06 -24.41
CA VAL A 73 6.93 44.92 -23.23
C VAL A 73 6.75 46.38 -23.68
N VAL A 74 5.71 47.05 -23.17
CA VAL A 74 5.43 48.48 -23.44
C VAL A 74 6.08 49.36 -22.38
N GLY A 75 6.03 48.92 -21.12
CA GLY A 75 6.63 49.66 -20.01
C GLY A 75 6.68 48.82 -18.75
N VAL A 76 7.53 49.17 -17.79
CA VAL A 76 7.66 48.47 -16.51
C VAL A 76 7.61 49.49 -15.38
N GLU A 77 6.76 49.27 -14.41
CA GLU A 77 6.58 50.10 -13.23
C GLU A 77 6.79 49.29 -11.94
N LYS A 78 7.37 49.94 -10.92
CA LYS A 78 7.42 49.42 -9.58
C LYS A 78 6.40 50.13 -8.70
N ARG A 79 5.66 49.31 -7.91
CA ARG A 79 4.73 49.87 -6.91
C ARG A 79 4.99 49.18 -5.55
N ALA A 80 5.12 49.99 -4.51
CA ALA A 80 5.09 49.48 -3.14
C ALA A 80 3.64 49.15 -2.76
N THR A 81 3.39 47.94 -2.24
CA THR A 81 2.05 47.57 -1.77
C THR A 81 1.82 48.09 -0.35
N ARG A 82 0.54 48.37 0.01
CA ARG A 82 0.16 48.79 1.37
C ARG A 82 0.42 47.74 2.46
N LYS A 83 0.65 46.50 2.09
CA LYS A 83 1.07 45.41 3.01
C LYS A 83 2.59 45.46 3.16
N ARG A 84 3.07 45.53 4.40
CA ARG A 84 4.51 45.63 4.76
C ARG A 84 5.36 44.61 3.97
N ASN A 85 6.38 45.14 3.29
CA ASN A 85 7.45 44.42 2.57
C ASN A 85 7.09 43.66 1.28
N LEU A 86 6.01 43.98 0.57
CA LEU A 86 5.75 43.38 -0.74
C LEU A 86 6.04 44.40 -1.85
N GLU A 87 7.11 44.20 -2.62
CA GLU A 87 7.46 44.95 -3.82
C GLU A 87 6.74 44.33 -5.01
N LEU A 88 5.95 45.10 -5.75
CA LEU A 88 5.22 44.67 -6.93
C LEU A 88 5.83 45.29 -8.18
N THR A 89 6.33 44.49 -9.11
CA THR A 89 6.76 44.91 -10.44
C THR A 89 5.64 44.63 -11.44
N ILE A 90 5.19 45.60 -12.16
CA ILE A 90 4.12 45.52 -13.17
C ILE A 90 4.75 45.86 -14.53
N ALA A 91 4.71 44.87 -15.45
CA ALA A 91 5.01 45.14 -16.86
C ALA A 91 3.71 45.25 -17.65
N THR A 92 3.55 46.34 -18.36
CA THR A 92 2.51 46.48 -19.37
C THR A 92 3.00 45.81 -20.66
N ILE A 93 2.20 44.89 -21.17
CA ILE A 93 2.54 44.00 -22.28
C ILE A 93 1.46 44.04 -23.35
N THR A 94 1.84 43.76 -24.60
CA THR A 94 0.91 43.67 -25.74
C THR A 94 1.35 42.58 -26.71
N ASP A 95 0.38 41.87 -27.33
CA ASP A 95 0.59 41.01 -28.47
C ASP A 95 0.19 41.69 -29.82
N GLY A 96 -0.11 42.97 -29.77
CA GLY A 96 -0.63 43.73 -30.89
C GLY A 96 -2.16 43.78 -30.99
N SER A 97 -2.89 42.84 -30.36
CA SER A 97 -4.36 42.82 -30.36
C SER A 97 -4.97 43.53 -29.16
N GLN A 98 -4.34 43.42 -27.99
CA GLN A 98 -4.77 44.06 -26.75
C GLN A 98 -3.61 44.33 -25.80
N ILE A 99 -3.90 45.04 -24.72
CA ILE A 99 -2.95 45.35 -23.66
C ILE A 99 -3.32 44.54 -22.42
N ALA A 100 -2.28 43.97 -21.76
CA ALA A 100 -2.40 43.26 -20.51
C ALA A 100 -1.28 43.65 -19.54
N GLN A 101 -1.33 43.11 -18.33
CA GLN A 101 -0.32 43.34 -17.30
C GLN A 101 0.29 42.01 -16.84
N ALA A 102 1.62 41.97 -16.74
CA ALA A 102 2.35 40.92 -16.08
C ALA A 102 2.82 41.37 -14.69
N LEU A 103 2.50 40.65 -13.66
CA LEU A 103 2.70 41.04 -12.26
C LEU A 103 3.69 40.12 -11.57
N TRP A 104 4.77 40.64 -10.98
CA TRP A 104 5.73 39.88 -10.18
C TRP A 104 5.83 40.43 -8.77
N PHE A 105 5.77 39.56 -7.79
CA PHE A 105 5.94 39.90 -6.38
C PHE A 105 7.36 39.59 -5.92
N ASN A 106 8.00 40.56 -5.21
CA ASN A 106 9.33 40.43 -4.60
C ASN A 106 10.46 40.03 -5.57
N ARG A 107 10.38 40.36 -6.85
CA ARG A 107 11.46 40.16 -7.83
C ARG A 107 12.23 41.47 -8.05
N LYS A 108 13.46 41.48 -7.57
CA LYS A 108 14.36 42.63 -7.73
C LYS A 108 14.96 42.67 -9.13
N ARG A 109 15.17 43.90 -9.68
CA ARG A 109 15.86 44.19 -10.93
C ARG A 109 15.18 43.74 -12.22
N LEU A 110 13.88 43.43 -12.22
CA LEU A 110 13.17 43.10 -13.45
C LEU A 110 13.12 44.28 -14.45
N GLU A 111 13.05 45.51 -13.96
CA GLU A 111 13.10 46.74 -14.74
C GLU A 111 14.37 46.90 -15.58
N ASN A 112 15.47 46.30 -15.14
CA ASN A 112 16.74 46.31 -15.88
C ASN A 112 16.81 45.20 -16.95
N ILE A 113 15.88 44.28 -16.92
CA ILE A 113 15.84 43.10 -17.81
C ILE A 113 14.72 43.23 -18.84
N LEU A 114 13.55 43.72 -18.42
CA LEU A 114 12.37 43.89 -19.27
C LEU A 114 12.31 45.34 -19.77
N LEU A 115 13.12 45.65 -20.75
CA LEU A 115 13.13 47.00 -21.34
C LEU A 115 11.93 47.20 -22.29
N PRO A 116 11.38 48.41 -22.42
CA PRO A 116 10.37 48.71 -23.42
C PRO A 116 10.84 48.29 -24.83
N GLY A 117 9.95 47.66 -25.58
CA GLY A 117 10.24 47.13 -26.91
C GLY A 117 10.74 45.67 -26.92
N THR A 118 11.19 45.14 -25.78
CA THR A 118 11.65 43.74 -25.68
C THR A 118 10.48 42.78 -25.96
N VAL A 119 10.71 41.77 -26.81
CA VAL A 119 9.77 40.69 -27.03
C VAL A 119 10.07 39.57 -26.02
N VAL A 120 9.04 39.14 -25.33
CA VAL A 120 9.16 38.09 -24.31
C VAL A 120 8.11 37.00 -24.49
N ALA A 121 8.49 35.77 -24.31
CA ALA A 121 7.56 34.65 -24.11
C ALA A 121 7.23 34.57 -22.61
N LEU A 122 5.97 34.69 -22.26
CA LEU A 122 5.47 34.62 -20.89
C LEU A 122 4.67 33.33 -20.71
N TYR A 123 4.91 32.61 -19.62
CA TYR A 123 4.09 31.51 -19.19
C TYR A 123 3.57 31.76 -17.78
N GLY A 124 2.26 31.78 -17.59
CA GLY A 124 1.68 32.05 -16.28
C GLY A 124 0.16 31.89 -16.24
N LYS A 125 -0.40 32.00 -15.04
CA LYS A 125 -1.84 31.95 -14.83
C LYS A 125 -2.44 33.31 -15.18
N ALA A 126 -3.33 33.32 -16.17
CA ALA A 126 -4.03 34.52 -16.60
C ALA A 126 -5.28 34.76 -15.75
N ARG A 127 -5.51 35.98 -15.28
CA ARG A 127 -6.71 36.41 -14.57
C ARG A 127 -7.28 37.67 -15.16
N LYS A 128 -8.60 37.83 -15.11
CA LYS A 128 -9.26 39.08 -15.47
C LYS A 128 -9.56 39.87 -14.21
N SER A 129 -8.95 41.06 -14.07
CA SER A 129 -9.12 41.92 -12.91
C SER A 129 -9.38 43.35 -13.41
N PHE A 130 -10.46 44.00 -12.93
CA PHE A 130 -10.89 45.33 -13.34
C PHE A 130 -10.96 45.53 -14.86
N GLY A 131 -11.38 44.54 -15.60
CA GLY A 131 -11.47 44.60 -17.06
C GLY A 131 -10.17 44.33 -17.83
N LEU A 132 -9.03 44.26 -17.16
CA LEU A 132 -7.73 43.99 -17.75
C LEU A 132 -7.30 42.53 -17.52
N LEU A 133 -6.64 41.98 -18.55
CA LEU A 133 -5.98 40.67 -18.42
C LEU A 133 -4.69 40.85 -17.61
N GLN A 134 -4.52 40.04 -16.55
CA GLN A 134 -3.32 40.06 -15.71
C GLN A 134 -2.72 38.65 -15.66
N VAL A 135 -1.41 38.53 -15.85
CA VAL A 135 -0.65 37.29 -15.70
C VAL A 135 0.18 37.39 -14.42
N ILE A 136 -0.07 36.45 -13.49
CA ILE A 136 0.49 36.52 -12.14
C ILE A 136 1.76 35.69 -12.03
N ASN A 137 2.85 36.30 -11.59
CA ASN A 137 4.18 35.69 -11.44
C ASN A 137 4.60 34.82 -12.65
N PRO A 138 4.44 35.33 -13.91
CA PRO A 138 4.80 34.52 -15.05
C PRO A 138 6.28 34.19 -15.07
N GLU A 139 6.62 33.01 -15.55
CA GLU A 139 7.96 32.75 -16.07
C GLU A 139 8.10 33.50 -17.39
N PHE A 140 9.29 34.06 -17.65
CA PHE A 140 9.53 34.76 -18.90
C PHE A 140 10.88 34.39 -19.51
N GLU A 141 10.93 34.47 -20.82
CA GLU A 141 12.12 34.32 -21.64
C GLU A 141 12.17 35.45 -22.67
N ILE A 142 13.34 36.13 -22.77
CA ILE A 142 13.54 37.16 -23.80
C ILE A 142 13.76 36.46 -25.11
N VAL A 143 13.01 36.85 -26.13
CA VAL A 143 13.13 36.35 -27.49
C VAL A 143 14.04 37.30 -28.25
N GLU A 144 15.24 36.84 -28.61
CA GLU A 144 16.13 37.60 -29.48
C GLU A 144 15.54 37.72 -30.91
N ALA A 145 15.81 38.79 -31.61
CA ALA A 145 15.16 39.16 -32.87
C ALA A 145 15.31 38.11 -34.01
N GLU A 146 16.23 37.16 -33.89
CA GLU A 146 16.48 36.07 -34.84
C GLU A 146 16.35 34.67 -34.28
N GLY A 147 15.97 34.50 -32.98
CA GLY A 147 15.87 33.21 -32.28
C GLY A 147 14.46 32.81 -31.88
N SER A 148 14.09 31.55 -32.07
CA SER A 148 12.93 30.99 -31.39
C SER A 148 13.21 30.88 -29.91
N PRO A 149 12.22 31.17 -29.02
CA PRO A 149 12.40 30.99 -27.57
C PRO A 149 12.77 29.52 -27.26
N GLU A 150 13.80 29.31 -26.43
CA GLU A 150 14.28 27.94 -26.15
C GLU A 150 13.23 27.04 -25.52
N GLU A 151 12.34 27.58 -24.69
CA GLU A 151 11.28 26.87 -23.96
C GLU A 151 9.88 27.09 -24.55
N ALA A 152 9.67 28.16 -25.31
CA ALA A 152 8.40 28.38 -26.02
C ALA A 152 8.29 27.40 -27.19
N GLY A 153 7.13 26.81 -27.39
CA GLY A 153 6.92 25.78 -28.40
C GLY A 153 7.35 24.36 -28.00
N LYS A 154 7.65 24.13 -26.72
CA LYS A 154 8.09 22.82 -26.20
C LYS A 154 7.25 22.39 -24.97
N ILE A 155 7.33 21.10 -24.66
CA ILE A 155 6.86 20.57 -23.37
C ILE A 155 7.98 20.77 -22.36
N VAL A 156 7.71 21.49 -21.28
CA VAL A 156 8.71 21.90 -20.30
C VAL A 156 8.55 21.12 -18.99
N PRO A 157 9.61 20.45 -18.48
CA PRO A 157 9.54 19.68 -17.25
C PRO A 157 9.49 20.59 -16.01
N VAL A 158 8.71 20.18 -15.00
CA VAL A 158 8.64 20.82 -13.68
C VAL A 158 9.19 19.85 -12.64
N TYR A 159 10.37 20.13 -12.11
CA TYR A 159 11.05 19.31 -11.13
C TYR A 159 10.60 19.58 -9.70
N PRO A 160 10.78 18.62 -8.76
CA PRO A 160 10.66 18.90 -7.33
C PRO A 160 11.68 19.96 -6.92
N LEU A 161 11.27 20.87 -6.03
CA LEU A 161 12.14 21.93 -5.51
C LEU A 161 12.22 21.87 -3.99
N THR A 162 13.33 22.37 -3.45
CA THR A 162 13.47 22.76 -2.05
C THR A 162 13.64 24.28 -1.96
N GLU A 163 13.41 24.84 -0.79
CA GLU A 163 13.59 26.29 -0.56
C GLU A 163 15.00 26.74 -0.96
N GLY A 164 15.08 27.79 -1.76
CA GLY A 164 16.34 28.31 -2.29
C GLY A 164 16.77 27.79 -3.67
N LEU A 165 16.07 26.81 -4.26
CA LEU A 165 16.27 26.39 -5.65
C LEU A 165 15.23 27.03 -6.59
N ASN A 166 15.65 27.24 -7.85
CA ASN A 166 14.83 27.83 -8.91
C ASN A 166 14.64 26.78 -10.04
N GLN A 167 13.41 26.67 -10.58
CA GLN A 167 13.05 25.75 -11.68
C GLN A 167 13.93 25.93 -12.91
N ARG A 168 14.10 27.19 -13.37
CA ARG A 168 14.90 27.47 -14.57
C ARG A 168 16.34 26.98 -14.41
N TRP A 169 16.96 27.28 -13.26
CA TRP A 169 18.32 26.82 -12.98
C TRP A 169 18.41 25.28 -12.96
N LEU A 170 17.43 24.61 -12.32
CA LEU A 170 17.44 23.14 -12.22
C LEU A 170 17.22 22.49 -13.59
N ARG A 171 16.35 23.05 -14.43
CA ARG A 171 16.17 22.59 -15.82
C ARG A 171 17.46 22.68 -16.62
N LEU A 172 18.16 23.82 -16.57
CA LEU A 172 19.43 24.03 -17.24
C LEU A 172 20.49 23.04 -16.74
N LEU A 173 20.55 22.78 -15.44
CA LEU A 173 21.48 21.84 -14.84
C LEU A 173 21.23 20.41 -15.32
N VAL A 174 19.96 19.95 -15.30
CA VAL A 174 19.57 18.61 -15.79
C VAL A 174 19.87 18.48 -17.28
N ARG A 175 19.57 19.52 -18.10
CA ARG A 175 19.87 19.52 -19.53
C ARG A 175 21.36 19.41 -19.78
N GLN A 176 22.17 20.16 -19.07
CA GLN A 176 23.63 20.07 -19.16
C GLN A 176 24.13 18.68 -18.77
N ALA A 177 23.60 18.12 -17.67
CA ALA A 177 23.97 16.78 -17.23
C ALA A 177 23.62 15.71 -18.27
N LEU A 178 22.43 15.78 -18.87
CA LEU A 178 22.02 14.88 -19.94
C LEU A 178 22.97 15.00 -21.16
N MET A 179 23.29 16.20 -21.62
CA MET A 179 24.18 16.40 -22.77
C MET A 179 25.60 15.87 -22.51
N GLU A 180 26.12 16.02 -21.30
CA GLU A 180 27.49 15.68 -20.94
C GLU A 180 27.65 14.22 -20.52
N TYR A 181 26.68 13.67 -19.78
CA TYR A 181 26.83 12.38 -19.09
C TYR A 181 25.92 11.25 -19.62
N LEU A 182 24.90 11.54 -20.44
CA LEU A 182 24.06 10.51 -21.06
C LEU A 182 24.84 9.44 -21.86
N PRO A 183 25.93 9.77 -22.56
CA PRO A 183 26.77 8.79 -23.25
C PRO A 183 27.36 7.70 -22.33
N TYR A 184 27.58 8.00 -21.05
CA TYR A 184 28.14 7.08 -20.05
C TYR A 184 27.07 6.20 -19.38
N VAL A 185 25.79 6.43 -19.63
CA VAL A 185 24.72 5.57 -19.14
C VAL A 185 24.77 4.24 -19.88
N GLU A 186 24.94 3.15 -19.13
CA GLU A 186 25.01 1.80 -19.69
C GLU A 186 23.61 1.17 -19.76
N GLU A 187 23.36 0.45 -20.88
CA GLU A 187 22.14 -0.35 -21.01
C GLU A 187 22.30 -1.66 -20.24
N PHE A 188 21.50 -1.86 -19.21
CA PHE A 188 21.55 -3.07 -18.40
C PHE A 188 20.49 -4.10 -18.78
N MET A 189 19.45 -3.69 -19.51
CA MET A 189 18.37 -4.57 -19.91
C MET A 189 18.78 -5.40 -21.14
N PRO A 190 18.57 -6.74 -21.11
CA PRO A 190 18.84 -7.57 -22.28
C PRO A 190 18.05 -7.11 -23.52
N PRO A 191 18.68 -7.04 -24.69
CA PRO A 191 18.05 -6.55 -25.94
C PRO A 191 16.78 -7.30 -26.32
N GLU A 192 16.72 -8.60 -26.03
CA GLU A 192 15.56 -9.45 -26.32
C GLU A 192 14.35 -9.07 -25.50
N ILE A 193 14.56 -8.62 -24.26
CA ILE A 193 13.48 -8.14 -23.37
C ILE A 193 12.95 -6.81 -23.88
N LEU A 194 13.84 -5.91 -24.31
CA LEU A 194 13.46 -4.63 -24.90
C LEU A 194 12.61 -4.83 -26.16
N ALA A 195 13.07 -5.67 -27.08
CA ALA A 195 12.38 -5.95 -28.33
C ALA A 195 10.98 -6.56 -28.11
N ARG A 196 10.87 -7.61 -27.26
CA ARG A 196 9.60 -8.26 -26.98
C ARG A 196 8.55 -7.34 -26.35
N ASN A 197 8.98 -6.36 -25.55
CA ASN A 197 8.08 -5.45 -24.85
C ASN A 197 7.88 -4.10 -25.55
N GLY A 198 8.55 -3.87 -26.68
CA GLY A 198 8.52 -2.63 -27.45
C GLY A 198 8.98 -1.45 -26.61
N LEU A 199 10.14 -1.58 -25.95
CA LEU A 199 10.73 -0.58 -25.06
C LEU A 199 11.92 0.10 -25.74
N PRO A 200 12.09 1.43 -25.57
CA PRO A 200 13.25 2.16 -26.08
C PRO A 200 14.51 1.84 -25.27
N SER A 201 15.69 2.27 -25.74
CA SER A 201 16.92 2.21 -24.96
C SER A 201 16.82 3.07 -23.69
N LEU A 202 17.65 2.77 -22.68
CA LEU A 202 17.66 3.56 -21.43
C LEU A 202 18.03 5.04 -21.71
N LYS A 203 18.95 5.28 -22.64
CA LYS A 203 19.36 6.65 -23.03
C LYS A 203 18.21 7.43 -23.65
N ASP A 204 17.51 6.82 -24.61
CA ASP A 204 16.35 7.43 -25.26
C ASP A 204 15.21 7.65 -24.25
N ALA A 205 14.99 6.69 -23.35
CA ALA A 205 13.98 6.81 -22.31
C ALA A 205 14.28 7.95 -21.33
N LEU A 206 15.53 8.12 -20.90
CA LEU A 206 15.92 9.22 -20.02
C LEU A 206 15.74 10.57 -20.75
N LEU A 207 16.25 10.68 -21.98
CA LEU A 207 16.12 11.93 -22.73
C LEU A 207 14.67 12.30 -23.00
N GLY A 208 13.87 11.35 -23.53
CA GLY A 208 12.47 11.60 -23.88
C GLY A 208 11.54 11.72 -22.66
N TYR A 209 11.95 11.22 -21.49
CA TYR A 209 11.19 11.46 -20.26
C TYR A 209 11.46 12.84 -19.67
N HIS A 210 12.68 13.36 -19.76
CA HIS A 210 12.99 14.72 -19.33
C HIS A 210 12.50 15.78 -20.33
N TYR A 211 12.65 15.54 -21.62
CA TYR A 211 12.32 16.49 -22.70
C TYR A 211 11.52 15.77 -23.80
N PRO A 212 10.25 15.45 -23.54
CA PRO A 212 9.42 14.76 -24.53
C PRO A 212 9.03 15.70 -25.67
N ASP A 213 9.14 15.22 -26.92
CA ASP A 213 8.67 15.95 -28.09
C ASP A 213 7.12 16.01 -28.12
N ASP A 214 6.49 14.89 -27.73
CA ASP A 214 5.04 14.76 -27.67
C ASP A 214 4.60 13.81 -26.55
N GLU A 215 3.28 13.67 -26.41
CA GLU A 215 2.69 12.78 -25.38
C GLU A 215 2.98 11.30 -25.65
N ARG A 216 3.15 10.88 -26.92
CA ARG A 216 3.45 9.48 -27.28
C ARG A 216 4.88 9.12 -26.87
N CYS A 217 5.82 10.01 -27.15
CA CYS A 217 7.22 9.88 -26.71
C CYS A 217 7.27 9.78 -25.19
N TRP A 218 6.61 10.68 -24.49
CA TRP A 218 6.54 10.65 -23.03
C TRP A 218 5.98 9.33 -22.48
N LYS A 219 4.84 8.85 -23.02
CA LYS A 219 4.22 7.58 -22.61
C LYS A 219 5.16 6.39 -22.80
N LEU A 220 5.86 6.35 -23.94
CA LEU A 220 6.80 5.28 -24.25
C LEU A 220 8.02 5.29 -23.33
N CYS A 221 8.60 6.46 -23.09
CA CYS A 221 9.73 6.63 -22.18
C CYS A 221 9.34 6.33 -20.74
N ARG A 222 8.16 6.80 -20.27
CA ARG A 222 7.60 6.44 -18.97
C ARG A 222 7.42 4.91 -18.84
N LYS A 223 6.87 4.26 -19.87
CA LYS A 223 6.67 2.81 -19.88
C LYS A 223 7.99 2.08 -19.68
N ARG A 224 9.08 2.53 -20.34
CA ARG A 224 10.41 1.93 -20.18
C ARG A 224 10.91 2.08 -18.73
N LEU A 225 10.94 3.29 -18.19
CA LEU A 225 11.45 3.56 -16.84
C LEU A 225 10.65 2.85 -15.76
N ALA A 226 9.33 2.83 -15.89
CA ALA A 226 8.45 2.07 -14.99
C ALA A 226 8.69 0.55 -15.10
N PHE A 227 8.91 0.04 -16.32
CA PHE A 227 9.25 -1.37 -16.51
C PHE A 227 10.57 -1.73 -15.84
N ASP A 228 11.58 -0.88 -15.93
CA ASP A 228 12.89 -1.11 -15.30
C ASP A 228 12.76 -1.26 -13.78
N GLU A 229 12.01 -0.37 -13.11
CA GLU A 229 11.79 -0.44 -11.66
C GLU A 229 11.06 -1.72 -11.28
N LEU A 230 9.97 -2.05 -12.00
CA LEU A 230 9.16 -3.24 -11.75
C LEU A 230 9.93 -4.53 -12.07
N PHE A 231 10.72 -4.55 -13.14
CA PHE A 231 11.50 -5.70 -13.54
C PHE A 231 12.63 -6.01 -12.56
N LEU A 232 13.38 -5.00 -12.10
CA LEU A 232 14.42 -5.19 -11.09
C LEU A 232 13.84 -5.74 -9.78
N LEU A 233 12.70 -5.26 -9.35
CA LEU A 233 12.00 -5.82 -8.19
C LEU A 233 11.63 -7.29 -8.41
N GLN A 234 10.96 -7.61 -9.52
CA GLN A 234 10.53 -8.98 -9.81
C GLN A 234 11.72 -9.92 -10.02
N LEU A 235 12.81 -9.42 -10.59
CA LEU A 235 14.05 -10.17 -10.75
C LEU A 235 14.68 -10.53 -9.42
N GLY A 236 14.77 -9.57 -8.47
CA GLY A 236 15.27 -9.83 -7.13
C GLY A 236 14.44 -10.88 -6.39
N LEU A 237 13.12 -10.80 -6.48
CA LEU A 237 12.21 -11.79 -5.91
C LEU A 237 12.35 -13.18 -6.56
N ALA A 238 12.53 -13.24 -7.87
CA ALA A 238 12.72 -14.50 -8.60
C ALA A 238 14.06 -15.16 -8.24
N VAL A 239 15.14 -14.40 -8.16
CA VAL A 239 16.48 -14.89 -7.75
C VAL A 239 16.41 -15.47 -6.34
N LYS A 240 15.81 -14.73 -5.39
CA LYS A 240 15.60 -15.19 -4.02
C LYS A 240 14.82 -16.50 -3.96
N LYS A 241 13.69 -16.56 -4.67
CA LYS A 241 12.84 -17.77 -4.71
C LYS A 241 13.62 -18.98 -5.23
N THR A 242 14.51 -18.78 -6.19
CA THR A 242 15.34 -19.86 -6.76
C THR A 242 16.44 -20.32 -5.80
N GLN A 243 17.05 -19.38 -5.06
CA GLN A 243 18.06 -19.72 -4.04
C GLN A 243 17.44 -20.55 -2.91
N LEU A 244 16.31 -20.10 -2.37
CA LEU A 244 15.59 -20.84 -1.33
C LEU A 244 15.19 -22.26 -1.75
N LYS A 245 14.87 -22.46 -3.05
CA LYS A 245 14.56 -23.80 -3.58
C LYS A 245 15.77 -24.73 -3.63
N ASN A 246 16.97 -24.20 -3.79
CA ASN A 246 18.17 -24.99 -3.95
C ASN A 246 18.88 -25.31 -2.63
N GLU A 247 18.67 -24.51 -1.60
CA GLU A 247 19.40 -24.62 -0.32
C GLU A 247 18.68 -25.38 0.77
N ALA A 248 17.35 -25.50 0.71
CA ALA A 248 16.55 -26.05 1.80
C ALA A 248 15.66 -27.21 1.37
N LYS A 249 15.80 -28.37 2.05
CA LYS A 249 14.85 -29.49 1.94
C LYS A 249 13.76 -29.34 2.99
N ALA A 250 12.52 -29.11 2.54
CA ALA A 250 11.34 -29.10 3.40
C ALA A 250 10.88 -30.53 3.73
N PRO A 251 10.19 -30.73 4.87
CA PRO A 251 9.55 -31.99 5.17
C PRO A 251 8.40 -32.25 4.18
N ARG A 252 8.33 -33.43 3.57
CA ARG A 252 7.17 -33.83 2.78
C ARG A 252 6.00 -34.13 3.71
N LEU A 253 4.89 -33.43 3.54
CA LEU A 253 3.69 -33.70 4.31
C LEU A 253 2.79 -34.76 3.64
N SER A 254 2.01 -35.46 4.45
CA SER A 254 1.12 -36.50 3.95
C SER A 254 -0.25 -35.92 3.60
N TRP A 255 -0.45 -35.64 2.30
CA TRP A 255 -1.76 -35.19 1.83
C TRP A 255 -2.67 -36.36 1.56
N HIS A 256 -3.96 -36.23 1.85
CA HIS A 256 -4.95 -37.30 1.87
C HIS A 256 -4.69 -38.43 2.94
N GLY A 257 -3.98 -38.09 4.01
CA GLY A 257 -3.84 -38.94 5.17
C GLY A 257 -5.17 -39.16 5.91
N PRO A 258 -5.22 -40.15 6.83
CA PRO A 258 -6.44 -40.50 7.54
C PRO A 258 -7.03 -39.34 8.36
N LEU A 259 -6.19 -38.58 9.08
CA LEU A 259 -6.65 -37.46 9.92
C LEU A 259 -7.27 -36.33 9.09
N GLN A 260 -6.63 -35.98 7.97
CA GLN A 260 -7.15 -34.96 7.08
C GLN A 260 -8.47 -35.39 6.44
N ARG A 261 -8.59 -36.66 6.01
CA ARG A 261 -9.81 -37.20 5.42
C ARG A 261 -10.95 -37.22 6.41
N ASP A 262 -10.73 -37.76 7.60
CA ASP A 262 -11.73 -37.84 8.67
C ASP A 262 -12.21 -36.43 9.07
N PHE A 263 -11.32 -35.43 9.11
CA PHE A 263 -11.70 -34.05 9.34
C PHE A 263 -12.68 -33.53 8.28
N ILE A 264 -12.35 -33.71 6.99
CA ILE A 264 -13.18 -33.21 5.89
C ILE A 264 -14.52 -33.95 5.81
N GLU A 265 -14.54 -35.27 6.04
CA GLU A 265 -15.72 -36.11 5.85
C GLU A 265 -16.63 -36.20 7.09
N ARG A 266 -16.08 -36.09 8.31
CA ARG A 266 -16.81 -36.33 9.57
C ARG A 266 -16.97 -35.07 10.42
N CYS A 267 -15.90 -34.21 10.55
CA CYS A 267 -15.95 -33.08 11.43
C CYS A 267 -16.58 -31.82 10.77
N LEU A 268 -16.64 -31.78 9.44
CA LEU A 268 -17.29 -30.69 8.71
C LEU A 268 -18.75 -31.02 8.41
N ASN A 269 -19.68 -30.20 8.93
CA ASN A 269 -21.13 -30.36 8.71
C ASN A 269 -21.61 -29.69 7.41
N PHE A 270 -20.72 -29.44 6.46
CA PHE A 270 -21.02 -28.76 5.18
C PHE A 270 -20.01 -29.15 4.12
N GLU A 271 -20.41 -29.02 2.86
CA GLU A 271 -19.50 -29.22 1.73
C GLU A 271 -18.58 -28.02 1.47
N LEU A 272 -17.34 -28.33 1.09
CA LEU A 272 -16.37 -27.32 0.70
C LEU A 272 -16.76 -26.71 -0.66
N THR A 273 -16.60 -25.38 -0.78
CA THR A 273 -16.81 -24.65 -2.05
C THR A 273 -15.78 -25.03 -3.12
N GLY A 274 -16.06 -24.71 -4.38
CA GLY A 274 -15.13 -24.94 -5.49
C GLY A 274 -13.80 -24.23 -5.28
N ALA A 275 -13.83 -22.99 -4.81
CA ALA A 275 -12.63 -22.21 -4.49
C ALA A 275 -11.82 -22.83 -3.34
N GLN A 276 -12.48 -23.34 -2.29
CA GLN A 276 -11.80 -24.01 -1.19
C GLN A 276 -11.13 -25.32 -1.65
N LYS A 277 -11.81 -26.15 -2.43
CA LYS A 277 -11.24 -27.38 -3.00
C LYS A 277 -10.02 -27.07 -3.88
N LYS A 278 -10.09 -26.05 -4.72
CA LYS A 278 -8.98 -25.58 -5.55
C LYS A 278 -7.77 -25.18 -4.71
N VAL A 279 -8.00 -24.37 -3.66
CA VAL A 279 -6.91 -23.92 -2.76
C VAL A 279 -6.28 -25.08 -2.01
N LEU A 280 -7.07 -26.04 -1.54
CA LEU A 280 -6.55 -27.27 -0.91
C LEU A 280 -5.64 -28.05 -1.88
N GLN A 281 -6.02 -28.14 -3.16
CA GLN A 281 -5.17 -28.79 -4.16
C GLN A 281 -3.87 -28.02 -4.42
N GLU A 282 -3.91 -26.71 -4.47
CA GLU A 282 -2.71 -25.86 -4.63
C GLU A 282 -1.75 -26.03 -3.43
N ILE A 283 -2.27 -26.17 -2.22
CA ILE A 283 -1.46 -26.43 -1.01
C ILE A 283 -0.90 -27.87 -1.07
N ALA A 284 -1.71 -28.85 -1.47
CA ALA A 284 -1.27 -30.24 -1.65
C ALA A 284 -0.08 -30.34 -2.59
N ASP A 285 -0.17 -29.69 -3.74
CA ASP A 285 0.89 -29.66 -4.76
C ASP A 285 2.20 -29.04 -4.25
N ASP A 286 2.13 -28.15 -3.27
CA ASP A 286 3.31 -27.54 -2.67
C ASP A 286 3.89 -28.38 -1.53
N VAL A 287 3.07 -28.85 -0.56
CA VAL A 287 3.58 -29.51 0.66
C VAL A 287 4.05 -30.95 0.44
N THR A 288 3.70 -31.55 -0.69
CA THR A 288 4.19 -32.89 -1.07
C THR A 288 5.58 -32.87 -1.73
N LYS A 289 6.12 -31.69 -2.03
CA LYS A 289 7.47 -31.50 -2.60
C LYS A 289 8.52 -31.31 -1.51
N ASP A 290 9.79 -31.47 -1.88
CA ASP A 290 10.95 -31.21 -1.00
C ASP A 290 11.29 -29.72 -0.85
N VAL A 291 10.48 -28.84 -1.41
CA VAL A 291 10.70 -27.39 -1.40
C VAL A 291 9.76 -26.74 -0.39
N PRO A 292 10.23 -25.86 0.49
CA PRO A 292 9.35 -25.21 1.44
C PRO A 292 8.24 -24.41 0.73
N MET A 293 7.00 -24.70 1.10
CA MET A 293 5.85 -23.89 0.68
C MET A 293 5.92 -22.53 1.38
N ASN A 294 5.87 -21.45 0.62
CA ASN A 294 5.61 -20.10 1.11
C ASN A 294 4.37 -19.57 0.39
N ARG A 295 3.20 -19.64 1.05
CA ARG A 295 1.92 -19.34 0.42
C ARG A 295 1.09 -18.34 1.20
N LEU A 296 0.51 -17.37 0.48
CA LEU A 296 -0.45 -16.41 1.00
C LEU A 296 -1.87 -16.86 0.61
N LEU A 297 -2.68 -17.17 1.60
CA LEU A 297 -4.09 -17.47 1.46
C LEU A 297 -4.92 -16.21 1.70
N GLN A 298 -5.54 -15.70 0.64
CA GLN A 298 -6.43 -14.56 0.69
C GLN A 298 -7.89 -14.99 0.59
N GLY A 299 -8.75 -14.32 1.32
CA GLY A 299 -10.18 -14.52 1.22
C GLY A 299 -10.90 -13.56 2.14
N ASP A 300 -12.14 -13.24 1.81
CA ASP A 300 -12.94 -12.32 2.61
C ASP A 300 -13.20 -12.87 4.03
N VAL A 301 -13.68 -12.02 4.92
CA VAL A 301 -14.09 -12.43 6.27
C VAL A 301 -15.14 -13.53 6.17
N GLY A 302 -14.90 -14.68 6.83
CA GLY A 302 -15.81 -15.83 6.82
C GLY A 302 -15.78 -16.68 5.53
N SER A 303 -14.77 -16.56 4.66
CA SER A 303 -14.58 -17.43 3.49
C SER A 303 -14.09 -18.85 3.80
N GLY A 304 -13.80 -19.15 5.08
CA GLY A 304 -13.37 -20.49 5.52
C GLY A 304 -11.85 -20.72 5.52
N LYS A 305 -11.03 -19.66 5.57
CA LYS A 305 -9.55 -19.77 5.63
C LYS A 305 -9.06 -20.68 6.75
N THR A 306 -9.67 -20.62 7.93
CA THR A 306 -9.33 -21.46 9.09
C THR A 306 -9.47 -22.94 8.79
N ILE A 307 -10.49 -23.34 8.03
CA ILE A 307 -10.69 -24.74 7.64
C ILE A 307 -9.56 -25.26 6.76
N ILE A 308 -9.13 -24.43 5.80
CA ILE A 308 -7.98 -24.72 4.93
C ILE A 308 -6.70 -24.89 5.76
N ALA A 309 -6.49 -23.99 6.73
CA ALA A 309 -5.35 -24.06 7.63
C ALA A 309 -5.35 -25.34 8.48
N VAL A 310 -6.51 -25.72 9.06
CA VAL A 310 -6.65 -26.95 9.84
C VAL A 310 -6.38 -28.17 8.97
N ALA A 311 -6.93 -28.23 7.76
CA ALA A 311 -6.65 -29.34 6.83
C ALA A 311 -5.16 -29.48 6.51
N ALA A 312 -4.43 -28.35 6.34
CA ALA A 312 -2.99 -28.37 6.14
C ALA A 312 -2.21 -28.78 7.40
N MET A 313 -2.66 -28.35 8.59
CA MET A 313 -2.05 -28.76 9.87
C MET A 313 -2.26 -30.26 10.15
N LEU A 314 -3.40 -30.81 9.77
CA LEU A 314 -3.66 -32.25 9.88
C LEU A 314 -2.81 -33.07 8.91
N ALA A 315 -2.58 -32.59 7.68
CA ALA A 315 -1.62 -33.20 6.76
C ALA A 315 -0.19 -33.22 7.32
N SER A 316 0.18 -32.21 8.11
CA SER A 316 1.45 -32.20 8.85
C SER A 316 1.47 -33.22 9.97
N ALA A 317 0.37 -33.37 10.72
CA ALA A 317 0.23 -34.37 11.78
C ALA A 317 0.23 -35.79 11.22
N ASP A 318 -0.43 -36.05 10.09
CA ASP A 318 -0.39 -37.36 9.37
C ASP A 318 1.03 -37.77 8.96
N ALA A 319 1.91 -36.79 8.71
CA ALA A 319 3.33 -37.02 8.42
C ALA A 319 4.23 -37.07 9.68
N GLY A 320 3.64 -37.00 10.88
CA GLY A 320 4.36 -37.04 12.16
C GLY A 320 5.11 -35.75 12.49
N PHE A 321 4.68 -34.60 11.96
CA PHE A 321 5.21 -33.29 12.28
C PHE A 321 4.22 -32.46 13.10
N GLN A 322 4.76 -31.53 13.87
CA GLN A 322 3.99 -30.51 14.60
C GLN A 322 3.66 -29.33 13.70
N SER A 323 2.58 -28.63 14.02
CA SER A 323 2.20 -27.38 13.37
C SER A 323 2.05 -26.24 14.39
N ALA A 324 2.41 -25.01 14.00
CA ALA A 324 2.23 -23.82 14.79
C ALA A 324 1.24 -22.86 14.11
N LEU A 325 0.20 -22.42 14.85
CA LEU A 325 -0.73 -21.37 14.41
C LEU A 325 -0.47 -20.11 15.23
N MET A 326 0.07 -19.07 14.60
CA MET A 326 0.32 -17.78 15.20
C MET A 326 -0.81 -16.80 14.85
N VAL A 327 -1.35 -16.14 15.88
CA VAL A 327 -2.43 -15.15 15.76
C VAL A 327 -2.09 -13.88 16.52
N PRO A 328 -2.62 -12.71 16.13
CA PRO A 328 -2.17 -11.41 16.66
C PRO A 328 -2.58 -11.13 18.11
N THR A 329 -3.64 -11.73 18.60
CA THR A 329 -4.17 -11.43 19.94
C THR A 329 -4.52 -12.70 20.73
N GLU A 330 -4.51 -12.59 22.06
CA GLU A 330 -4.85 -13.71 22.96
C GLU A 330 -6.32 -14.13 22.83
N VAL A 331 -7.20 -13.18 22.58
CA VAL A 331 -8.63 -13.49 22.35
C VAL A 331 -8.80 -14.40 21.13
N LEU A 332 -8.14 -14.08 20.02
CA LEU A 332 -8.14 -14.92 18.84
C LEU A 332 -7.47 -16.27 19.09
N ALA A 333 -6.38 -16.31 19.86
CA ALA A 333 -5.71 -17.55 20.19
C ALA A 333 -6.63 -18.49 20.98
N LYS A 334 -7.33 -17.97 21.99
CA LYS A 334 -8.32 -18.74 22.77
C LYS A 334 -9.48 -19.20 21.92
N GLN A 335 -10.00 -18.36 21.02
CA GLN A 335 -11.09 -18.73 20.11
C GLN A 335 -10.67 -19.84 19.12
N HIS A 336 -9.51 -19.67 18.46
CA HIS A 336 -9.01 -20.74 17.58
C HIS A 336 -8.74 -22.02 18.36
N TYR A 337 -8.18 -21.89 19.57
CA TYR A 337 -7.94 -23.05 20.43
C TYR A 337 -9.23 -23.79 20.75
N SER A 338 -10.27 -23.12 21.25
CA SER A 338 -11.56 -23.74 21.58
C SER A 338 -12.19 -24.44 20.38
N LYS A 339 -12.20 -23.80 19.20
CA LYS A 339 -12.80 -24.35 18.00
C LYS A 339 -11.98 -25.51 17.41
N ILE A 340 -10.66 -25.37 17.37
CA ILE A 340 -9.78 -26.39 16.80
C ILE A 340 -9.67 -27.60 17.74
N SER A 341 -9.59 -27.39 19.06
CA SER A 341 -9.54 -28.48 20.03
C SER A 341 -10.76 -29.38 19.94
N ALA A 342 -11.96 -28.81 19.74
CA ALA A 342 -13.17 -29.64 19.56
C ALA A 342 -13.05 -30.60 18.36
N TRP A 343 -12.50 -30.17 17.24
CA TRP A 343 -12.24 -31.04 16.09
C TRP A 343 -11.11 -32.04 16.33
N LEU A 344 -10.06 -31.63 17.07
CA LEU A 344 -8.91 -32.50 17.36
C LEU A 344 -9.26 -33.59 18.38
N ASP A 345 -10.15 -33.31 19.34
CA ASP A 345 -10.62 -34.29 20.29
C ASP A 345 -11.34 -35.47 19.60
N GLU A 346 -12.14 -35.16 18.55
CA GLU A 346 -12.77 -36.20 17.70
C GLU A 346 -11.75 -37.07 16.94
N LEU A 347 -10.55 -36.50 16.67
CA LEU A 347 -9.46 -37.16 15.95
C LEU A 347 -8.37 -37.73 16.87
N ASN A 348 -8.58 -37.74 18.21
CA ASN A 348 -7.61 -38.13 19.22
C ASN A 348 -6.25 -37.42 19.12
N LEU A 349 -6.25 -36.12 18.75
CA LEU A 349 -5.08 -35.28 18.67
C LEU A 349 -5.10 -34.21 19.77
N LYS A 350 -3.92 -33.64 20.09
CA LYS A 350 -3.79 -32.64 21.14
C LYS A 350 -3.40 -31.28 20.57
N ALA A 351 -4.18 -30.23 20.93
CA ALA A 351 -3.79 -28.85 20.81
C ALA A 351 -3.15 -28.33 22.10
N THR A 352 -2.23 -27.36 21.98
CA THR A 352 -1.68 -26.62 23.11
C THR A 352 -1.82 -25.13 22.85
N LEU A 353 -2.35 -24.38 23.83
CA LEU A 353 -2.45 -22.93 23.81
C LEU A 353 -1.21 -22.33 24.48
N LEU A 354 -0.57 -21.34 23.81
CA LEU A 354 0.58 -20.61 24.34
C LEU A 354 0.39 -19.11 24.20
N THR A 355 0.06 -18.44 25.31
CA THR A 355 -0.18 -17.00 25.39
C THR A 355 0.59 -16.38 26.55
N SER A 356 0.64 -15.03 26.59
CA SER A 356 1.33 -14.31 27.66
C SER A 356 0.60 -14.39 29.01
N SER A 357 -0.71 -14.64 28.99
CA SER A 357 -1.56 -14.72 30.18
C SER A 357 -1.46 -16.05 30.96
N LEU A 358 -0.74 -17.05 30.43
CA LEU A 358 -0.52 -18.31 31.13
C LEU A 358 0.32 -18.11 32.40
N THR A 359 -0.06 -18.83 33.46
CA THR A 359 0.75 -18.92 34.68
C THR A 359 2.11 -19.56 34.38
N PRO A 360 3.15 -19.30 35.18
CA PRO A 360 4.47 -19.91 34.97
C PRO A 360 4.43 -21.44 34.91
N GLN A 361 3.58 -22.08 35.70
CA GLN A 361 3.42 -23.54 35.71
C GLN A 361 2.77 -24.05 34.42
N GLU A 362 1.69 -23.43 33.99
CA GLU A 362 1.02 -23.78 32.72
C GLU A 362 1.93 -23.57 31.52
N ARG A 363 2.69 -22.48 31.52
CA ARG A 363 3.67 -22.17 30.48
C ARG A 363 4.77 -23.23 30.40
N GLN A 364 5.33 -23.62 31.55
CA GLN A 364 6.35 -24.68 31.59
C GLN A 364 5.79 -26.01 31.07
N LYS A 365 4.57 -26.39 31.50
CA LYS A 365 3.90 -27.58 31.00
C LYS A 365 3.69 -27.53 29.49
N ALA A 366 3.29 -26.38 28.95
CA ALA A 366 3.13 -26.18 27.51
C ALA A 366 4.47 -26.35 26.76
N TYR A 367 5.56 -25.77 27.28
CA TYR A 367 6.91 -25.95 26.72
C TYR A 367 7.33 -27.42 26.70
N ASP A 368 7.12 -28.15 27.81
CA ASP A 368 7.45 -29.56 27.90
C ASP A 368 6.62 -30.41 26.93
N ASP A 369 5.33 -30.14 26.81
CA ASP A 369 4.46 -30.84 25.88
C ASP A 369 4.83 -30.60 24.41
N ILE A 370 5.26 -29.39 24.06
CA ILE A 370 5.74 -29.02 22.73
C ILE A 370 7.06 -29.74 22.43
N LYS A 371 8.02 -29.66 23.36
CA LYS A 371 9.35 -30.24 23.22
C LYS A 371 9.32 -31.77 23.14
N MET A 372 8.42 -32.41 23.88
CA MET A 372 8.22 -33.87 23.85
C MET A 372 7.40 -34.34 22.64
N GLY A 373 6.89 -33.43 21.81
CA GLY A 373 6.03 -33.79 20.66
C GLY A 373 4.65 -34.30 21.03
N LYS A 374 4.18 -34.08 22.26
CA LYS A 374 2.83 -34.46 22.69
C LYS A 374 1.75 -33.57 22.10
N SER A 375 2.11 -32.37 21.68
CA SER A 375 1.22 -31.39 21.05
C SER A 375 1.36 -31.49 19.54
N ASN A 376 0.29 -31.87 18.84
CA ASN A 376 0.27 -31.93 17.38
C ASN A 376 0.14 -30.53 16.76
N ILE A 377 -0.71 -29.69 17.37
CA ILE A 377 -0.96 -28.31 16.93
C ILE A 377 -0.75 -27.37 18.11
N VAL A 378 0.08 -26.35 17.92
CA VAL A 378 0.36 -25.33 18.92
C VAL A 378 -0.22 -24.01 18.44
N ILE A 379 -1.12 -23.43 19.23
CA ILE A 379 -1.81 -22.19 18.92
C ILE A 379 -1.34 -21.10 19.89
N GLY A 380 -0.94 -19.95 19.39
CA GLY A 380 -0.50 -18.89 20.28
C GLY A 380 -0.32 -17.55 19.60
N THR A 381 0.15 -16.60 20.40
CA THR A 381 0.52 -15.25 19.95
C THR A 381 2.03 -15.17 19.68
N HIS A 382 2.61 -13.98 19.75
CA HIS A 382 4.07 -13.82 19.71
C HIS A 382 4.84 -14.60 20.79
N ALA A 383 4.13 -15.19 21.77
CA ALA A 383 4.74 -16.13 22.73
C ALA A 383 5.41 -17.34 22.03
N LEU A 384 4.92 -17.74 20.84
CA LEU A 384 5.47 -18.84 20.04
C LEU A 384 6.92 -18.58 19.55
N ILE A 385 7.31 -17.34 19.40
CA ILE A 385 8.66 -16.95 18.92
C ILE A 385 9.67 -16.75 20.04
N GLN A 386 9.28 -16.83 21.32
CA GLN A 386 10.19 -16.67 22.45
C GLN A 386 11.23 -17.81 22.50
N GLU A 387 12.43 -17.50 23.00
CA GLU A 387 13.58 -18.44 23.00
C GLU A 387 13.30 -19.77 23.69
N GLY A 388 12.47 -19.81 24.73
CA GLY A 388 12.12 -21.01 25.46
C GLY A 388 11.22 -22.03 24.74
N VAL A 389 10.69 -21.69 23.57
CA VAL A 389 9.83 -22.61 22.78
C VAL A 389 10.68 -23.44 21.84
N GLU A 390 10.73 -24.73 22.06
CA GLU A 390 11.44 -25.70 21.22
C GLU A 390 10.46 -26.76 20.69
N PHE A 391 10.31 -26.84 19.37
CA PHE A 391 9.51 -27.88 18.73
C PHE A 391 10.35 -29.15 18.53
N GLN A 392 9.75 -30.31 18.74
CA GLN A 392 10.42 -31.56 18.44
C GLN A 392 10.62 -31.73 16.92
N ARG A 393 9.57 -31.49 16.13
CA ARG A 393 9.55 -31.63 14.66
C ARG A 393 8.54 -30.68 14.03
N LEU A 394 8.87 -29.40 13.87
CA LEU A 394 7.98 -28.41 13.24
C LEU A 394 7.97 -28.59 11.72
N GLY A 395 6.81 -28.91 11.15
CA GLY A 395 6.63 -29.11 9.71
C GLY A 395 5.85 -27.99 9.00
N LEU A 396 4.93 -27.34 9.72
CA LEU A 396 4.09 -26.27 9.15
C LEU A 396 3.92 -25.10 10.13
N VAL A 397 4.09 -23.90 9.62
CA VAL A 397 3.79 -22.65 10.30
C VAL A 397 2.59 -22.00 9.61
N VAL A 398 1.55 -21.69 10.36
CA VAL A 398 0.39 -20.93 9.90
C VAL A 398 0.36 -19.59 10.62
N ILE A 399 0.18 -18.49 9.88
CA ILE A 399 0.13 -17.13 10.43
C ILE A 399 -1.18 -16.50 9.98
N ASP A 400 -2.03 -16.13 10.95
CA ASP A 400 -3.28 -15.44 10.65
C ASP A 400 -3.15 -13.92 10.83
N GLU A 401 -3.90 -13.13 10.05
CA GLU A 401 -3.91 -11.66 10.05
C GLU A 401 -2.51 -11.03 9.90
N GLN A 402 -1.82 -11.41 8.84
CA GLN A 402 -0.44 -11.04 8.54
C GLN A 402 -0.11 -9.54 8.71
N HIS A 403 -1.05 -8.64 8.40
CA HIS A 403 -0.81 -7.18 8.46
C HIS A 403 -0.46 -6.66 9.85
N ARG A 404 -0.65 -7.47 10.91
CA ARG A 404 -0.30 -7.16 12.30
C ARG A 404 1.05 -7.72 12.74
N PHE A 405 1.73 -8.49 11.89
CA PHE A 405 3.03 -9.09 12.18
C PHE A 405 4.12 -8.56 11.25
N GLY A 406 5.29 -8.24 11.82
CA GLY A 406 6.49 -7.89 11.05
C GLY A 406 7.09 -9.09 10.31
N VAL A 407 7.84 -8.82 9.23
CA VAL A 407 8.58 -9.84 8.47
C VAL A 407 9.51 -10.65 9.37
N LEU A 408 10.21 -9.99 10.29
CA LEU A 408 11.14 -10.63 11.24
C LEU A 408 10.47 -11.69 12.12
N GLN A 409 9.24 -11.44 12.59
CA GLN A 409 8.53 -12.39 13.47
C GLN A 409 8.16 -13.70 12.75
N ARG A 410 7.85 -13.61 11.45
CA ARG A 410 7.57 -14.80 10.62
C ARG A 410 8.79 -15.68 10.48
N LEU A 411 9.94 -15.05 10.26
CA LEU A 411 11.21 -15.75 10.11
C LEU A 411 11.61 -16.43 11.40
N THR A 412 11.57 -15.71 12.53
CA THR A 412 11.92 -16.26 13.84
C THR A 412 11.08 -17.50 14.16
N LEU A 413 9.79 -17.55 13.74
CA LEU A 413 8.99 -18.75 13.94
C LEU A 413 9.35 -19.87 12.95
N ALA A 414 9.66 -19.55 11.71
CA ALA A 414 10.12 -20.52 10.72
C ALA A 414 11.50 -21.10 11.10
N ASP A 415 12.38 -20.31 11.68
CA ASP A 415 13.72 -20.74 12.13
C ASP A 415 13.68 -21.74 13.31
N LYS A 416 12.54 -21.89 13.99
CA LYS A 416 12.35 -22.92 15.02
C LYS A 416 12.19 -24.34 14.47
N GLY A 417 12.07 -24.48 13.14
CA GLY A 417 12.02 -25.77 12.44
C GLY A 417 13.15 -25.92 11.42
N LYS A 418 13.36 -27.14 10.94
CA LYS A 418 14.25 -27.38 9.80
C LYS A 418 13.49 -27.11 8.50
N CYS A 419 13.43 -25.85 8.06
CA CYS A 419 12.74 -25.38 6.84
C CYS A 419 11.27 -25.80 6.77
N PRO A 420 10.41 -25.40 7.71
CA PRO A 420 9.00 -25.74 7.69
C PRO A 420 8.29 -25.06 6.52
N HIS A 421 7.15 -25.62 6.11
CA HIS A 421 6.22 -24.93 5.22
C HIS A 421 5.60 -23.72 5.93
N VAL A 422 5.31 -22.65 5.19
CA VAL A 422 4.70 -21.42 5.73
C VAL A 422 3.42 -21.11 4.96
N LEU A 423 2.30 -21.06 5.69
CA LEU A 423 1.00 -20.62 5.18
C LEU A 423 0.61 -19.33 5.89
N VAL A 424 0.51 -18.25 5.15
CA VAL A 424 0.11 -16.94 5.66
C VAL A 424 -1.34 -16.68 5.26
N MET A 425 -2.17 -16.21 6.19
CA MET A 425 -3.57 -15.90 5.93
C MET A 425 -3.85 -14.43 6.14
N THR A 426 -4.77 -13.87 5.35
CA THR A 426 -5.29 -12.52 5.57
C THR A 426 -6.78 -12.45 5.26
N ALA A 427 -7.53 -11.77 6.14
CA ALA A 427 -8.94 -11.45 5.92
C ALA A 427 -9.14 -10.11 5.21
N THR A 428 -8.09 -9.28 5.12
CA THR A 428 -8.13 -8.12 4.24
C THR A 428 -7.78 -8.58 2.83
N PRO A 429 -8.71 -8.51 1.88
CA PRO A 429 -8.36 -8.70 0.49
C PRO A 429 -7.30 -7.66 0.11
N ILE A 430 -6.12 -8.13 -0.29
CA ILE A 430 -5.08 -7.27 -0.83
C ILE A 430 -5.29 -7.28 -2.33
N PRO A 431 -5.33 -6.13 -3.01
CA PRO A 431 -5.41 -6.10 -4.47
C PRO A 431 -4.38 -7.05 -5.07
N ARG A 432 -4.80 -7.89 -6.02
CA ARG A 432 -3.93 -8.93 -6.61
C ARG A 432 -2.59 -8.39 -7.08
N THR A 433 -2.60 -7.17 -7.57
CA THR A 433 -1.42 -6.45 -8.06
C THR A 433 -0.44 -6.10 -6.95
N LEU A 434 -0.96 -5.60 -5.84
CA LEU A 434 -0.14 -5.28 -4.68
C LEU A 434 0.40 -6.55 -4.01
N ALA A 435 -0.40 -7.60 -3.96
CA ALA A 435 0.03 -8.90 -3.43
C ALA A 435 1.20 -9.49 -4.25
N LEU A 436 1.18 -9.35 -5.58
CA LEU A 436 2.25 -9.81 -6.48
C LEU A 436 3.56 -9.01 -6.35
N THR A 437 3.50 -7.80 -5.81
CA THR A 437 4.68 -6.93 -5.61
C THR A 437 5.24 -7.01 -4.21
N VAL A 438 4.39 -6.85 -3.21
CA VAL A 438 4.80 -6.79 -1.79
C VAL A 438 5.12 -8.18 -1.24
N TYR A 439 4.42 -9.20 -1.75
CA TYR A 439 4.57 -10.59 -1.33
C TYR A 439 5.01 -11.49 -2.48
N GLY A 440 5.86 -10.99 -3.37
CA GLY A 440 6.28 -11.71 -4.58
C GLY A 440 7.08 -12.98 -4.32
N ASP A 441 7.58 -13.17 -3.11
CA ASP A 441 8.17 -14.40 -2.58
C ASP A 441 7.12 -15.47 -2.26
N LEU A 442 5.85 -15.06 -1.98
CA LEU A 442 4.77 -15.96 -1.67
C LEU A 442 4.01 -16.41 -2.94
N SER A 443 3.60 -17.66 -2.97
CA SER A 443 2.57 -18.14 -3.89
C SER A 443 1.20 -17.69 -3.38
N ILE A 444 0.31 -17.23 -4.26
CA ILE A 444 -0.98 -16.65 -3.85
C ILE A 444 -2.11 -17.62 -4.17
N SER A 445 -2.94 -17.93 -3.17
CA SER A 445 -4.22 -18.61 -3.29
C SER A 445 -5.36 -17.70 -2.87
N VAL A 446 -6.46 -17.70 -3.60
CA VAL A 446 -7.61 -16.81 -3.36
C VAL A 446 -8.87 -17.66 -3.18
N ILE A 447 -9.60 -17.40 -2.09
CA ILE A 447 -10.96 -17.90 -1.89
C ILE A 447 -11.91 -16.75 -2.25
N ASP A 448 -12.44 -16.77 -3.45
CA ASP A 448 -13.34 -15.78 -4.01
C ASP A 448 -14.82 -16.17 -3.93
N GLU A 449 -15.12 -17.31 -3.31
CA GLU A 449 -16.45 -17.81 -3.03
C GLU A 449 -16.77 -17.72 -1.53
N LEU A 450 -18.00 -17.34 -1.20
CA LEU A 450 -18.51 -17.44 0.17
C LEU A 450 -19.18 -18.80 0.40
N PRO A 451 -19.09 -19.37 1.63
CA PRO A 451 -19.77 -20.62 1.96
C PRO A 451 -21.29 -20.52 1.72
N PRO A 452 -21.94 -21.63 1.34
CA PRO A 452 -23.39 -21.70 1.19
C PRO A 452 -24.13 -21.26 2.47
N GLY A 453 -25.27 -20.59 2.32
CA GLY A 453 -26.10 -20.13 3.45
C GLY A 453 -25.77 -18.74 3.97
N ARG A 454 -24.72 -18.09 3.50
CA ARG A 454 -24.41 -16.70 3.90
C ARG A 454 -25.15 -15.69 3.01
N SER A 455 -25.97 -14.86 3.64
CA SER A 455 -26.69 -13.76 2.95
C SER A 455 -25.81 -12.54 2.79
N PRO A 456 -25.90 -11.78 1.67
CA PRO A 456 -25.17 -10.53 1.52
C PRO A 456 -25.64 -9.49 2.55
N ILE A 457 -24.67 -8.75 3.12
CA ILE A 457 -24.95 -7.73 4.13
C ILE A 457 -25.51 -6.49 3.44
N LYS A 458 -26.67 -6.03 3.91
CA LYS A 458 -27.28 -4.78 3.40
C LYS A 458 -26.60 -3.58 4.04
N THR A 459 -25.80 -2.85 3.26
CA THR A 459 -25.11 -1.63 3.73
C THR A 459 -25.87 -0.38 3.35
N GLN A 460 -26.10 0.54 4.31
CA GLN A 460 -26.81 1.81 4.10
C GLN A 460 -26.07 2.98 4.74
N TRP A 461 -26.00 4.10 4.03
CA TRP A 461 -25.53 5.36 4.58
C TRP A 461 -26.69 6.14 5.17
N ILE A 462 -26.63 6.44 6.47
CA ILE A 462 -27.65 7.12 7.28
C ILE A 462 -27.11 8.48 7.73
N ARG A 463 -27.86 9.54 7.43
CA ARG A 463 -27.57 10.89 7.96
C ARG A 463 -28.11 11.05 9.38
N LYS A 464 -27.50 11.95 10.16
CA LYS A 464 -27.93 12.22 11.55
C LYS A 464 -29.40 12.62 11.67
N SER A 465 -29.99 13.22 10.63
CA SER A 465 -31.43 13.55 10.59
C SER A 465 -32.37 12.34 10.60
N ARG A 466 -31.87 11.15 10.27
CA ARG A 466 -32.63 9.90 10.28
C ARG A 466 -32.24 8.95 11.41
N LEU A 467 -31.61 9.48 12.46
CA LEU A 467 -31.14 8.68 13.59
C LEU A 467 -32.29 8.01 14.35
N HIS A 468 -33.43 8.70 14.46
CA HIS A 468 -34.63 8.15 15.14
C HIS A 468 -35.17 6.91 14.39
N ASP A 469 -35.24 6.94 13.06
CA ASP A 469 -35.66 5.79 12.23
C ASP A 469 -34.71 4.59 12.46
N LEU A 470 -33.41 4.87 12.58
CA LEU A 470 -32.39 3.85 12.85
C LEU A 470 -32.58 3.22 14.24
N TYR A 471 -32.82 4.03 15.27
CA TYR A 471 -33.06 3.52 16.62
C TYR A 471 -34.30 2.61 16.66
N GLN A 472 -35.40 3.02 16.03
CA GLN A 472 -36.58 2.18 15.97
C GLN A 472 -36.33 0.84 15.26
N PHE A 473 -35.64 0.87 14.13
CA PHE A 473 -35.25 -0.35 13.41
C PHE A 473 -34.39 -1.28 14.29
N ILE A 474 -33.45 -0.74 15.06
CA ILE A 474 -32.62 -1.54 15.97
C ILE A 474 -33.47 -2.15 17.08
N LYS A 475 -34.35 -1.36 17.73
CA LYS A 475 -35.25 -1.85 18.76
C LYS A 475 -36.14 -3.00 18.30
N ASP A 476 -36.68 -2.88 17.09
CA ASP A 476 -37.51 -3.92 16.49
C ASP A 476 -36.71 -5.23 16.30
N ARG A 477 -35.45 -5.15 15.89
CA ARG A 477 -34.59 -6.32 15.70
C ARG A 477 -34.11 -6.93 17.01
N LEU A 478 -33.73 -6.10 17.98
CA LEU A 478 -33.35 -6.56 19.33
C LEU A 478 -34.52 -7.29 20.00
N SER A 479 -35.77 -6.84 19.79
CA SER A 479 -36.98 -7.52 20.30
C SER A 479 -37.22 -8.89 19.70
N LEU A 480 -36.59 -9.18 18.54
CA LEU A 480 -36.61 -10.52 17.92
C LEU A 480 -35.48 -11.44 18.43
N GLY A 481 -34.71 -10.98 19.42
CA GLY A 481 -33.58 -11.73 19.97
C GLY A 481 -32.31 -11.61 19.15
N GLU A 482 -32.18 -10.61 18.26
CA GLU A 482 -30.93 -10.34 17.55
C GLU A 482 -30.04 -9.41 18.38
N GLN A 483 -28.74 -9.40 18.06
CA GLN A 483 -27.77 -8.53 18.73
C GLN A 483 -27.21 -7.50 17.76
N ALA A 484 -26.78 -6.35 18.34
CA ALA A 484 -26.24 -5.24 17.57
C ALA A 484 -24.87 -4.76 18.10
N TYR A 485 -24.03 -4.29 17.20
CA TYR A 485 -22.82 -3.54 17.49
C TYR A 485 -23.04 -2.05 17.23
N TRP A 486 -22.52 -1.20 18.11
CA TRP A 486 -22.40 0.23 17.89
C TRP A 486 -20.94 0.63 18.00
N VAL A 487 -20.32 1.00 16.86
CA VAL A 487 -18.88 1.31 16.76
C VAL A 487 -18.69 2.81 16.76
N CYS A 488 -17.95 3.32 17.75
CA CYS A 488 -17.56 4.72 17.86
C CYS A 488 -16.13 4.92 17.33
N PRO A 489 -15.83 6.02 16.60
CA PRO A 489 -14.47 6.32 16.18
C PRO A 489 -13.62 6.79 17.35
N LEU A 490 -12.31 6.59 17.29
CA LEU A 490 -11.34 7.27 18.14
C LEU A 490 -11.21 8.74 17.69
N ILE A 491 -11.16 9.69 18.62
CA ILE A 491 -11.23 11.13 18.32
C ILE A 491 -9.83 11.75 18.19
N ASP A 492 -8.84 11.30 18.98
CA ASP A 492 -7.47 11.82 18.99
C ASP A 492 -6.44 10.79 19.45
N GLU A 493 -5.14 11.06 19.18
CA GLU A 493 -4.02 10.28 19.70
C GLU A 493 -3.86 10.33 21.24
N SER A 494 -4.65 11.18 21.96
CA SER A 494 -4.68 11.24 23.42
C SER A 494 -5.77 10.31 23.98
N GLU A 495 -5.37 9.18 24.53
CA GLU A 495 -6.22 8.14 25.15
C GLU A 495 -7.22 8.66 26.19
N SER A 496 -7.05 9.89 26.69
CA SER A 496 -7.93 10.47 27.74
C SER A 496 -9.22 11.08 27.19
N LEU A 497 -9.19 11.73 26.02
CA LEU A 497 -10.36 12.37 25.39
C LEU A 497 -11.28 11.34 24.71
N ASP A 498 -10.70 10.28 24.17
CA ASP A 498 -11.45 9.23 23.47
C ASP A 498 -12.38 8.44 24.39
N ALA A 499 -11.94 8.17 25.60
CA ALA A 499 -12.76 7.41 26.56
C ALA A 499 -13.97 8.21 27.03
N THR A 500 -13.87 9.53 27.16
CA THR A 500 -14.97 10.38 27.59
C THR A 500 -16.09 10.40 26.55
N SER A 501 -15.76 10.54 25.27
CA SER A 501 -16.76 10.57 24.19
C SER A 501 -17.47 9.22 23.98
N VAL A 502 -16.77 8.10 24.18
CA VAL A 502 -17.41 6.77 24.10
C VAL A 502 -18.31 6.50 25.30
N LEU A 503 -17.91 6.96 26.50
CA LEU A 503 -18.73 6.85 27.70
C LEU A 503 -20.01 7.69 27.59
N GLU A 504 -19.92 8.95 27.16
CA GLU A 504 -21.07 9.80 26.88
C GLU A 504 -22.04 9.17 25.88
N ARG A 505 -21.45 8.56 24.83
CA ARG A 505 -22.27 7.86 23.82
C ARG A 505 -22.92 6.60 24.38
N TYR A 506 -22.21 5.85 25.21
CA TYR A 506 -22.73 4.69 25.91
C TYR A 506 -23.90 5.07 26.81
N GLU A 507 -23.77 6.12 27.64
CA GLU A 507 -24.83 6.62 28.51
C GLU A 507 -26.06 7.03 27.70
N SER A 508 -25.88 7.80 26.62
CA SER A 508 -26.97 8.18 25.71
C SER A 508 -27.68 6.97 25.08
N LEU A 509 -26.92 5.91 24.73
CA LEU A 509 -27.53 4.69 24.19
C LEU A 509 -28.21 3.84 25.25
N CYS A 510 -27.75 3.84 26.52
CA CYS A 510 -28.44 3.21 27.63
C CYS A 510 -29.81 3.85 27.88
N GLU A 511 -29.89 5.19 27.77
CA GLU A 511 -31.19 5.91 27.89
C GLU A 511 -32.12 5.56 26.73
N GLU A 512 -31.62 5.63 25.49
CA GLU A 512 -32.41 5.36 24.29
C GLU A 512 -32.91 3.90 24.22
N PHE A 513 -32.07 2.95 24.63
CA PHE A 513 -32.37 1.50 24.63
C PHE A 513 -32.67 0.98 26.06
N SER A 514 -33.38 1.74 26.87
CA SER A 514 -33.64 1.44 28.28
C SER A 514 -34.35 0.09 28.55
N GLY A 515 -34.92 -0.53 27.52
CA GLY A 515 -35.54 -1.87 27.61
C GLY A 515 -34.58 -3.03 27.24
N PHE A 516 -33.32 -2.74 26.92
CA PHE A 516 -32.35 -3.71 26.46
C PHE A 516 -31.02 -3.61 27.22
N LYS A 517 -30.29 -4.70 27.28
CA LYS A 517 -28.98 -4.73 27.96
C LYS A 517 -27.89 -4.20 27.07
N VAL A 518 -27.36 -3.01 27.41
CA VAL A 518 -26.27 -2.36 26.67
C VAL A 518 -24.95 -2.64 27.37
N GLY A 519 -23.97 -3.15 26.63
CA GLY A 519 -22.60 -3.39 27.10
C GLY A 519 -21.61 -2.40 26.51
N LEU A 520 -20.44 -2.27 27.15
CA LEU A 520 -19.36 -1.36 26.74
C LEU A 520 -18.04 -2.11 26.61
N LEU A 521 -17.34 -1.88 25.46
CA LEU A 521 -16.04 -2.45 25.17
C LEU A 521 -15.10 -1.37 24.61
N HIS A 522 -14.10 -0.93 25.38
CA HIS A 522 -13.16 0.11 24.96
C HIS A 522 -11.70 -0.21 25.29
N GLY A 523 -10.77 0.56 24.71
CA GLY A 523 -9.32 0.31 24.76
C GLY A 523 -8.71 0.23 26.16
N ARG A 524 -9.29 0.94 27.16
CA ARG A 524 -8.78 1.02 28.55
C ARG A 524 -9.12 -0.18 29.43
N LEU A 525 -10.06 -1.02 29.04
CA LEU A 525 -10.28 -2.27 29.76
C LEU A 525 -9.01 -3.11 29.70
N ASP A 526 -8.66 -3.75 30.79
CA ASP A 526 -7.60 -4.74 30.80
C ASP A 526 -7.96 -5.94 29.90
N VAL A 527 -7.02 -6.83 29.68
CA VAL A 527 -7.23 -7.99 28.79
C VAL A 527 -8.34 -8.90 29.32
N ALA A 528 -8.46 -9.05 30.65
CA ALA A 528 -9.46 -9.86 31.30
C ALA A 528 -10.86 -9.25 31.13
N GLY A 529 -11.01 -7.95 31.40
CA GLY A 529 -12.29 -7.23 31.25
C GLY A 529 -12.77 -7.16 29.79
N LYS A 530 -11.86 -7.02 28.83
CA LYS A 530 -12.20 -7.12 27.40
C LYS A 530 -12.74 -8.49 27.04
N TYR A 531 -12.12 -9.53 27.56
CA TYR A 531 -12.55 -10.90 27.32
C TYR A 531 -13.92 -11.18 27.97
N GLU A 532 -14.11 -10.75 29.21
CA GLU A 532 -15.36 -10.94 29.95
C GLU A 532 -16.54 -10.20 29.29
N ALA A 533 -16.37 -8.92 28.93
CA ALA A 533 -17.40 -8.16 28.22
C ALA A 533 -17.77 -8.82 26.87
N TYR A 534 -16.76 -9.34 26.19
CA TYR A 534 -16.98 -10.02 24.93
C TYR A 534 -17.70 -11.37 25.11
N GLU A 535 -17.27 -12.22 26.05
CA GLU A 535 -17.90 -13.49 26.39
C GLU A 535 -19.37 -13.30 26.83
N ALA A 536 -19.64 -12.26 27.61
CA ALA A 536 -21.01 -11.91 28.01
C ALA A 536 -21.89 -11.56 26.79
N PHE A 537 -21.33 -10.87 25.79
CA PHE A 537 -22.03 -10.62 24.54
C PHE A 537 -22.25 -11.91 23.73
N VAL A 538 -21.26 -12.77 23.63
CA VAL A 538 -21.39 -14.10 22.95
C VAL A 538 -22.45 -14.96 23.65
N ARG A 539 -22.50 -14.94 25.00
CA ARG A 539 -23.52 -15.68 25.78
C ARG A 539 -24.90 -15.04 25.77
N HIS A 540 -25.09 -13.98 24.97
CA HIS A 540 -26.38 -13.29 24.86
C HIS A 540 -26.84 -12.60 26.17
N GLU A 541 -25.88 -12.24 27.03
CA GLU A 541 -26.14 -11.45 28.26
C GLU A 541 -26.27 -9.96 27.97
N MET A 542 -25.93 -9.53 26.74
CA MET A 542 -26.05 -8.17 26.22
C MET A 542 -26.70 -8.18 24.85
N ASP A 543 -27.60 -7.21 24.58
CA ASP A 543 -28.32 -7.06 23.32
C ASP A 543 -27.59 -6.10 22.38
N LEU A 544 -27.01 -5.03 22.92
CA LEU A 544 -26.25 -4.01 22.19
C LEU A 544 -24.85 -3.86 22.80
N LEU A 545 -23.80 -3.98 21.97
CA LEU A 545 -22.42 -3.76 22.41
C LEU A 545 -21.88 -2.46 21.79
N VAL A 546 -21.63 -1.48 22.64
CA VAL A 546 -20.97 -0.22 22.27
C VAL A 546 -19.47 -0.41 22.37
N ALA A 547 -18.73 -0.10 21.27
CA ALA A 547 -17.31 -0.34 21.25
C ALA A 547 -16.55 0.64 20.37
N THR A 548 -15.24 0.73 20.64
CA THR A 548 -14.28 1.40 19.75
C THR A 548 -13.74 0.39 18.70
N ASN A 549 -12.69 0.75 17.98
CA ASN A 549 -11.99 -0.10 16.99
C ASN A 549 -11.54 -1.49 17.51
N VAL A 550 -11.67 -1.76 18.81
CA VAL A 550 -11.31 -3.05 19.43
C VAL A 550 -12.09 -4.24 18.82
N ILE A 551 -13.25 -3.99 18.18
CA ILE A 551 -14.05 -5.01 17.46
C ILE A 551 -13.37 -5.49 16.17
N GLU A 552 -12.33 -4.85 15.67
CA GLU A 552 -11.56 -5.37 14.52
C GLU A 552 -10.97 -6.77 14.77
N VAL A 553 -10.90 -7.20 16.04
CA VAL A 553 -10.39 -8.51 16.45
C VAL A 553 -11.45 -9.59 16.24
N GLY A 554 -11.24 -10.39 15.28
CA GLY A 554 -11.82 -11.56 14.62
C GLY A 554 -12.86 -12.46 15.28
N VAL A 555 -13.58 -12.07 16.31
CA VAL A 555 -14.48 -12.96 17.05
C VAL A 555 -15.87 -13.08 16.40
N ASP A 556 -16.44 -14.27 16.40
CA ASP A 556 -17.65 -14.66 15.69
C ASP A 556 -18.87 -14.71 16.61
N VAL A 557 -19.89 -13.87 16.35
CA VAL A 557 -21.15 -13.84 17.08
C VAL A 557 -22.30 -14.08 16.10
N PRO A 558 -22.85 -15.30 16.02
CA PRO A 558 -23.88 -15.66 15.03
C PRO A 558 -25.18 -14.87 15.14
N SER A 559 -25.54 -14.44 16.35
CA SER A 559 -26.75 -13.63 16.66
C SER A 559 -26.60 -12.14 16.34
N ALA A 560 -25.36 -11.66 16.11
CA ALA A 560 -25.13 -10.25 15.74
C ALA A 560 -25.49 -10.01 14.28
N SER A 561 -26.62 -9.35 14.07
CA SER A 561 -27.16 -9.05 12.73
C SER A 561 -26.94 -7.59 12.33
N ILE A 562 -26.74 -6.68 13.27
CA ILE A 562 -26.66 -5.23 13.01
C ILE A 562 -25.31 -4.69 13.46
N ILE A 563 -24.73 -3.84 12.60
CA ILE A 563 -23.58 -3.00 12.98
C ILE A 563 -23.84 -1.55 12.55
N VAL A 564 -23.74 -0.64 13.50
CA VAL A 564 -23.75 0.81 13.28
C VAL A 564 -22.34 1.35 13.44
N ILE A 565 -21.84 2.06 12.45
CA ILE A 565 -20.52 2.69 12.49
C ILE A 565 -20.74 4.21 12.52
N GLU A 566 -20.51 4.80 13.69
CA GLU A 566 -20.69 6.23 13.90
C GLU A 566 -19.52 7.02 13.31
N ASP A 567 -19.83 8.20 12.75
CA ASP A 567 -18.88 9.06 12.02
C ASP A 567 -17.98 8.26 11.07
N ALA A 568 -18.60 7.38 10.29
CA ALA A 568 -17.95 6.39 9.41
C ALA A 568 -16.89 7.00 8.45
N TYR A 569 -16.94 8.32 8.18
CA TYR A 569 -15.96 9.02 7.35
C TYR A 569 -14.54 9.02 7.94
N ARG A 570 -14.39 8.78 9.25
CA ARG A 570 -13.10 8.68 9.94
C ARG A 570 -12.38 7.36 9.69
N PHE A 571 -13.10 6.34 9.27
CA PHE A 571 -12.55 5.01 9.02
C PHE A 571 -12.05 4.86 7.58
N GLY A 572 -11.00 4.08 7.42
CA GLY A 572 -10.54 3.63 6.10
C GLY A 572 -11.52 2.65 5.47
N LEU A 573 -11.51 2.54 4.13
CA LEU A 573 -12.44 1.66 3.42
C LEU A 573 -12.24 0.19 3.79
N SER A 574 -10.99 -0.26 3.94
CA SER A 574 -10.66 -1.61 4.41
C SER A 574 -11.15 -1.87 5.84
N GLN A 575 -11.05 -0.87 6.75
CA GLN A 575 -11.57 -0.99 8.13
C GLN A 575 -13.10 -1.10 8.14
N LEU A 576 -13.80 -0.25 7.38
CA LEU A 576 -15.24 -0.33 7.23
C LEU A 576 -15.69 -1.69 6.71
N HIS A 577 -14.94 -2.27 5.77
CA HIS A 577 -15.23 -3.61 5.26
C HIS A 577 -15.02 -4.70 6.32
N GLN A 578 -13.95 -4.64 7.10
CA GLN A 578 -13.71 -5.57 8.22
C GLN A 578 -14.79 -5.49 9.28
N LEU A 579 -15.20 -4.27 9.67
CA LEU A 579 -16.28 -4.03 10.61
C LEU A 579 -17.61 -4.58 10.07
N ARG A 580 -17.94 -4.33 8.79
CA ARG A 580 -19.10 -4.91 8.15
C ARG A 580 -19.12 -6.44 8.23
N GLY A 581 -17.96 -7.07 8.04
CA GLY A 581 -17.80 -8.52 8.11
C GLY A 581 -18.05 -9.13 9.50
N ARG A 582 -18.29 -8.33 10.54
CA ARG A 582 -18.61 -8.79 11.91
C ARG A 582 -20.05 -9.25 12.08
N VAL A 583 -20.93 -8.90 11.19
CA VAL A 583 -22.35 -9.27 11.22
C VAL A 583 -22.74 -10.17 10.06
N GLY A 584 -23.92 -10.78 10.14
CA GLY A 584 -24.44 -11.65 9.09
C GLY A 584 -23.66 -12.97 8.93
N ARG A 585 -23.17 -13.54 10.03
CA ARG A 585 -22.42 -14.81 10.05
C ARG A 585 -23.30 -16.04 10.31
N GLY A 586 -24.55 -15.83 10.74
CA GLY A 586 -25.56 -16.87 10.88
C GLY A 586 -26.51 -16.91 9.70
N SER A 587 -27.66 -17.58 9.91
CA SER A 587 -28.80 -17.61 8.97
C SER A 587 -29.56 -16.29 8.89
N ILE A 588 -29.27 -15.34 9.80
CA ILE A 588 -29.95 -14.06 9.92
C ILE A 588 -29.31 -13.06 8.96
N LYS A 589 -30.16 -12.25 8.29
CA LYS A 589 -29.70 -11.23 7.35
C LYS A 589 -28.95 -10.11 8.06
N GLY A 590 -27.72 -9.81 7.62
CA GLY A 590 -26.88 -8.77 8.19
C GLY A 590 -27.20 -7.37 7.66
N PHE A 591 -27.07 -6.36 8.55
CA PHE A 591 -27.26 -4.94 8.25
C PHE A 591 -26.03 -4.15 8.73
N CYS A 592 -25.52 -3.26 7.88
CA CYS A 592 -24.43 -2.35 8.20
C CYS A 592 -24.88 -0.91 7.93
N PHE A 593 -24.87 -0.07 8.95
CA PHE A 593 -25.26 1.33 8.87
C PHE A 593 -24.05 2.24 9.04
N LEU A 594 -23.74 3.02 8.00
CA LEU A 594 -22.72 4.06 8.04
C LEU A 594 -23.38 5.35 8.49
N LEU A 595 -23.20 5.72 9.75
CA LEU A 595 -23.83 6.90 10.35
C LEU A 595 -22.91 8.12 10.22
N GLY A 596 -23.45 9.25 9.82
CA GLY A 596 -22.79 10.55 9.78
C GLY A 596 -22.77 11.22 8.40
N GLU A 597 -22.10 12.37 8.35
CA GLU A 597 -21.93 13.15 7.12
C GLU A 597 -20.67 12.71 6.37
N ALA A 598 -20.62 13.00 5.07
CA ALA A 598 -19.42 12.77 4.25
C ALA A 598 -18.80 14.14 3.90
N PRO A 599 -17.85 14.63 4.71
CA PRO A 599 -17.33 16.00 4.57
C PRO A 599 -16.46 16.22 3.33
N THR A 600 -15.92 15.14 2.77
CA THR A 600 -15.05 15.22 1.59
C THR A 600 -15.56 14.36 0.42
N PRO A 601 -15.19 14.70 -0.82
CA PRO A 601 -15.53 13.87 -1.99
C PRO A 601 -15.04 12.43 -1.85
N GLU A 602 -13.87 12.21 -1.23
CA GLU A 602 -13.27 10.90 -0.99
C GLU A 602 -14.12 10.10 0.03
N ALA A 603 -14.59 10.73 1.10
CA ALA A 603 -15.49 10.09 2.07
C ALA A 603 -16.80 9.65 1.41
N LYS A 604 -17.37 10.51 0.57
CA LYS A 604 -18.58 10.20 -0.21
C LYS A 604 -18.36 9.04 -1.18
N ARG A 605 -17.20 8.98 -1.81
CA ARG A 605 -16.83 7.86 -2.69
C ARG A 605 -16.69 6.56 -1.91
N ARG A 606 -16.00 6.57 -0.75
CA ARG A 606 -15.88 5.40 0.14
C ARG A 606 -17.24 4.83 0.53
N PHE A 607 -18.18 5.68 0.97
CA PHE A 607 -19.52 5.25 1.34
C PHE A 607 -20.29 4.64 0.16
N LYS A 608 -20.22 5.28 -1.02
CA LYS A 608 -20.85 4.75 -2.24
C LYS A 608 -20.30 3.36 -2.59
N VAL A 609 -19.00 3.17 -2.55
CA VAL A 609 -18.36 1.87 -2.84
C VAL A 609 -18.87 0.81 -1.87
N LEU A 610 -18.82 1.08 -0.57
CA LEU A 610 -19.23 0.10 0.45
C LEU A 610 -20.73 -0.25 0.38
N CYS A 611 -21.58 0.70 -0.04
CA CYS A 611 -23.02 0.47 -0.25
C CYS A 611 -23.31 -0.30 -1.55
N SER A 612 -22.42 -0.23 -2.57
CA SER A 612 -22.67 -0.82 -3.88
C SER A 612 -22.19 -2.26 -4.02
N THR A 613 -21.23 -2.70 -3.22
CA THR A 613 -20.66 -4.04 -3.33
C THR A 613 -20.36 -4.68 -1.97
N ASN A 614 -20.49 -6.01 -1.93
CA ASN A 614 -20.03 -6.84 -0.81
C ASN A 614 -18.66 -7.50 -1.09
N ASP A 615 -18.15 -7.40 -2.32
CA ASP A 615 -16.87 -7.99 -2.71
C ASP A 615 -15.70 -7.23 -2.11
N GLY A 616 -14.96 -7.88 -1.20
CA GLY A 616 -13.80 -7.31 -0.52
C GLY A 616 -12.64 -6.99 -1.46
N PHE A 617 -12.46 -7.72 -2.57
CA PHE A 617 -11.41 -7.43 -3.55
C PHE A 617 -11.67 -6.13 -4.31
N VAL A 618 -12.93 -5.91 -4.74
CA VAL A 618 -13.35 -4.64 -5.36
C VAL A 618 -13.17 -3.47 -4.40
N ILE A 619 -13.52 -3.67 -3.12
CA ILE A 619 -13.34 -2.66 -2.07
C ILE A 619 -11.85 -2.33 -1.87
N ALA A 620 -10.99 -3.33 -1.83
CA ALA A 620 -9.55 -3.14 -1.68
C ALA A 620 -8.92 -2.42 -2.89
N GLU A 621 -9.36 -2.72 -4.11
CA GLU A 621 -8.92 -2.00 -5.32
C GLU A 621 -9.33 -0.52 -5.29
N GLU A 622 -10.55 -0.22 -4.85
CA GLU A 622 -11.02 1.16 -4.70
C GLU A 622 -10.29 1.90 -3.56
N ASP A 623 -9.99 1.21 -2.43
CA ASP A 623 -9.20 1.80 -1.35
C ASP A 623 -7.78 2.15 -1.83
N LEU A 624 -7.16 1.28 -2.64
CA LEU A 624 -5.86 1.52 -3.25
C LEU A 624 -5.89 2.73 -4.22
N LYS A 625 -6.95 2.87 -5.02
CA LYS A 625 -7.13 4.03 -5.92
C LYS A 625 -7.31 5.34 -5.14
N LEU A 626 -7.97 5.30 -3.98
CA LEU A 626 -8.24 6.48 -3.15
C LEU A 626 -7.02 6.94 -2.36
N ARG A 627 -6.27 6.02 -1.76
CA ARG A 627 -5.10 6.33 -0.91
C ARG A 627 -3.80 6.49 -1.68
N GLY A 628 -3.75 5.91 -2.88
CA GLY A 628 -2.51 5.77 -3.63
C GLY A 628 -1.58 4.65 -3.08
N PRO A 629 -0.59 4.20 -3.89
CA PRO A 629 0.25 3.06 -3.54
C PRO A 629 1.16 3.29 -2.32
N GLY A 630 1.55 4.54 -2.05
CA GLY A 630 2.47 4.90 -0.95
C GLY A 630 1.91 4.68 0.46
N ALA A 631 0.59 4.73 0.63
CA ALA A 631 -0.06 4.55 1.93
C ALA A 631 -0.33 3.07 2.28
N PHE A 632 -0.45 2.21 1.26
CA PHE A 632 -0.73 0.77 1.44
C PHE A 632 0.54 -0.05 1.71
N CYS A 633 1.60 0.34 1.05
CA CYS A 633 2.88 -0.21 1.39
C CYS A 633 3.35 0.58 2.61
N GLY A 634 3.36 0.00 3.79
CA GLY A 634 4.26 0.45 4.85
C GLY A 634 5.71 0.32 4.37
N VAL A 635 5.99 0.86 3.18
CA VAL A 635 7.20 0.69 2.37
C VAL A 635 8.45 1.07 3.17
N ARG A 636 8.30 1.98 4.14
CA ARG A 636 9.37 2.29 5.10
C ARG A 636 9.67 1.14 6.07
N GLN A 637 8.73 0.20 6.29
CA GLN A 637 8.95 -0.95 7.18
C GLN A 637 9.54 -2.18 6.46
N HIS A 638 9.49 -2.23 5.11
CA HIS A 638 9.85 -3.43 4.33
C HIS A 638 11.08 -3.26 3.43
N GLY A 639 11.76 -2.09 3.45
CA GLY A 639 12.97 -1.86 2.65
C GLY A 639 12.76 -1.89 1.13
N ILE A 640 11.51 -1.86 0.65
CA ILE A 640 11.22 -1.75 -0.78
C ILE A 640 11.43 -0.29 -1.20
N THR A 641 12.27 -0.07 -2.20
CA THR A 641 12.60 1.26 -2.72
C THR A 641 11.35 2.01 -3.19
N ASP A 642 11.26 3.29 -2.85
CA ASP A 642 10.22 4.17 -3.39
C ASP A 642 10.35 4.24 -4.92
N PHE A 643 9.33 3.77 -5.64
CA PHE A 643 9.29 3.90 -7.10
C PHE A 643 9.26 5.38 -7.50
N LYS A 644 10.11 5.75 -8.43
CA LYS A 644 10.18 7.12 -8.94
C LYS A 644 9.21 7.37 -10.10
N VAL A 645 8.92 6.33 -10.89
CA VAL A 645 8.12 6.42 -12.12
C VAL A 645 6.97 5.41 -12.13
N ALA A 646 7.20 4.20 -11.64
CA ALA A 646 6.20 3.13 -11.64
C ALA A 646 5.06 3.43 -10.66
N ASP A 647 3.83 3.16 -11.09
CA ASP A 647 2.62 3.25 -10.29
C ASP A 647 1.96 1.87 -10.23
N LEU A 648 2.00 1.23 -9.06
CA LEU A 648 1.50 -0.14 -8.88
C LEU A 648 0.00 -0.31 -9.22
N VAL A 649 -0.76 0.77 -9.24
CA VAL A 649 -2.19 0.75 -9.59
C VAL A 649 -2.38 0.86 -11.10
N LYS A 650 -1.63 1.75 -11.75
CA LYS A 650 -1.78 2.04 -13.18
C LYS A 650 -0.99 1.08 -14.06
N ASP A 651 0.14 0.56 -13.55
CA ASP A 651 1.11 -0.23 -14.33
C ASP A 651 0.97 -1.75 -14.09
N VAL A 652 -0.24 -2.23 -13.75
CA VAL A 652 -0.53 -3.66 -13.46
C VAL A 652 -0.11 -4.59 -14.58
N GLU A 653 -0.47 -4.27 -15.82
CA GLU A 653 -0.12 -5.09 -16.98
C GLU A 653 1.40 -5.11 -17.21
N LEU A 654 2.05 -3.97 -16.95
CA LEU A 654 3.49 -3.83 -17.07
C LEU A 654 4.21 -4.67 -16.02
N LEU A 655 3.68 -4.70 -14.79
CA LEU A 655 4.17 -5.54 -13.70
C LEU A 655 4.08 -7.03 -14.04
N GLN A 656 2.95 -7.47 -14.61
CA GLN A 656 2.78 -8.88 -15.02
C GLN A 656 3.81 -9.27 -16.10
N LYS A 657 4.03 -8.39 -17.09
CA LYS A 657 5.06 -8.59 -18.11
C LYS A 657 6.45 -8.65 -17.50
N ALA A 658 6.78 -7.72 -16.60
CA ALA A 658 8.05 -7.69 -15.89
C ALA A 658 8.30 -9.00 -15.11
N ARG A 659 7.27 -9.52 -14.43
CA ARG A 659 7.34 -10.79 -13.68
C ARG A 659 7.64 -11.98 -14.60
N VAL A 660 6.91 -12.08 -15.72
CA VAL A 660 7.11 -13.18 -16.69
C VAL A 660 8.53 -13.17 -17.27
N GLU A 661 9.02 -11.97 -17.63
CA GLU A 661 10.39 -11.83 -18.17
C GLU A 661 11.44 -12.14 -17.09
N ALA A 662 11.27 -11.68 -15.86
CA ALA A 662 12.17 -11.97 -14.75
C ALA A 662 12.24 -13.49 -14.45
N GLN A 663 11.09 -14.16 -14.42
CA GLN A 663 11.03 -15.62 -14.21
C GLN A 663 11.70 -16.39 -15.32
N LYS A 664 11.47 -16.02 -16.61
CA LYS A 664 12.14 -16.63 -17.75
C LYS A 664 13.65 -16.47 -17.67
N LEU A 665 14.12 -15.27 -17.33
CA LEU A 665 15.54 -14.98 -17.23
C LEU A 665 16.21 -15.80 -16.12
N VAL A 666 15.65 -15.83 -14.92
CA VAL A 666 16.20 -16.58 -13.78
C VAL A 666 16.14 -18.09 -14.02
N SER A 667 15.10 -18.60 -14.71
CA SER A 667 15.05 -20.01 -15.10
C SER A 667 16.16 -20.40 -16.06
N ALA A 668 16.58 -19.50 -16.95
CA ALA A 668 17.64 -19.72 -17.93
C ALA A 668 19.05 -19.43 -17.38
N ASP A 669 19.18 -18.45 -16.45
CA ASP A 669 20.43 -18.00 -15.84
C ASP A 669 20.20 -17.61 -14.37
N PRO A 670 20.14 -18.58 -13.43
CA PRO A 670 19.84 -18.32 -12.02
C PRO A 670 20.82 -17.37 -11.32
N MET A 671 22.06 -17.34 -11.75
CA MET A 671 23.13 -16.51 -11.16
C MET A 671 23.36 -15.19 -11.92
N LEU A 672 22.60 -14.93 -12.96
CA LEU A 672 22.76 -13.78 -13.86
C LEU A 672 24.18 -13.65 -14.43
N SER A 673 24.83 -14.78 -14.69
CA SER A 673 26.21 -14.84 -15.14
C SER A 673 26.38 -14.32 -16.58
N LYS A 674 25.36 -14.50 -17.42
CA LYS A 674 25.32 -14.00 -18.80
C LYS A 674 24.98 -12.51 -18.91
N ASN A 675 24.50 -11.90 -17.81
CA ASN A 675 24.03 -10.51 -17.76
C ASN A 675 24.70 -9.70 -16.63
N PRO A 676 26.02 -9.45 -16.70
CA PRO A 676 26.78 -8.86 -15.59
C PRO A 676 26.34 -7.41 -15.25
N LEU A 677 25.97 -6.61 -16.25
CA LEU A 677 25.45 -5.25 -16.04
C LEU A 677 24.13 -5.26 -15.29
N LEU A 678 23.22 -6.17 -15.67
CA LEU A 678 21.93 -6.35 -14.99
C LEU A 678 22.13 -6.84 -13.55
N LYS A 679 23.05 -7.80 -13.34
CA LYS A 679 23.43 -8.26 -11.99
C LYS A 679 23.94 -7.12 -11.12
N ARG A 680 24.88 -6.30 -11.67
CA ARG A 680 25.39 -5.12 -10.96
C ARG A 680 24.28 -4.13 -10.62
N LYS A 681 23.39 -3.80 -11.58
CA LYS A 681 22.26 -2.89 -11.34
C LYS A 681 21.29 -3.43 -10.30
N LEU A 682 20.99 -4.72 -10.32
CA LEU A 682 20.16 -5.38 -9.32
C LEU A 682 20.75 -5.23 -7.90
N LEU A 683 22.05 -5.53 -7.75
CA LEU A 683 22.74 -5.44 -6.45
C LEU A 683 22.85 -4.00 -5.94
N THR A 684 23.09 -3.02 -6.81
CA THR A 684 23.15 -1.60 -6.42
C THR A 684 21.78 -1.04 -6.05
N THR A 685 20.71 -1.50 -6.73
CA THR A 685 19.35 -0.99 -6.51
C THR A 685 18.67 -1.64 -5.29
N LEU A 686 18.88 -2.94 -5.09
CA LEU A 686 18.19 -3.75 -4.08
C LEU A 686 19.15 -4.35 -3.03
N GLY A 687 20.44 -4.00 -3.03
CA GLY A 687 21.48 -4.68 -2.25
C GLY A 687 21.15 -4.80 -0.75
N GLU A 688 20.80 -3.71 -0.10
CA GLU A 688 20.35 -3.74 1.30
C GLU A 688 18.94 -4.36 1.44
N ALA A 689 18.03 -4.07 0.53
CA ALA A 689 16.69 -4.65 0.50
C ALA A 689 16.70 -6.13 0.08
N LEU A 690 17.64 -6.55 -0.77
CA LEU A 690 17.82 -7.95 -1.17
C LEU A 690 18.49 -8.74 -0.04
N SER A 691 19.44 -8.16 0.70
CA SER A 691 20.01 -8.79 1.89
C SER A 691 18.99 -8.92 3.01
N LEU A 692 18.19 -7.89 3.27
CA LEU A 692 17.03 -7.95 4.18
C LEU A 692 15.95 -8.92 3.69
N ALA A 693 15.72 -8.98 2.40
CA ALA A 693 14.79 -9.90 1.78
C ALA A 693 15.38 -11.32 1.58
N LEU A 694 16.70 -11.50 1.55
CA LEU A 694 17.40 -12.79 1.61
C LEU A 694 17.48 -13.33 3.04
N THR A 695 17.36 -12.48 4.05
CA THR A 695 17.20 -12.85 5.46
C THR A 695 15.73 -12.98 5.87
N ALA A 696 14.81 -12.66 5.03
CA ALA A 696 13.37 -12.78 5.17
C ALA A 696 12.80 -13.86 4.28
#